data_83da0982ccf90ccba567caae504ef3b9
#
_entry.id   83da0982ccf90ccba567caae504ef3b9
#
_cell.length_a   1.000
_cell.length_b   1.000
_cell.length_c   1.000
_cell.angle_alpha   90.00
_cell.angle_beta   90.00
_cell.angle_gamma   90.00
#
_symmetry.space_group_name_H-M   'P 1'
#
loop_
_entity.id
_entity.type
_entity.pdbx_description
1 polymer ?
#
loop_
_entity_poly.entity_id
_entity_poly.type
_entity_poly.pdbx_seq_one_letter_code
_entity_poly.pdbx_strand_id
1 'polypeptide(L)'
;MERLWELFQDESVANHGAFVIKKMLSNLALIFAVCFREWTNPLEDFILSAKTAHPLVRFGRQNDGAFNEGTIAQFLESSSPVFIGTFLTFSQIMAEELTKKDVSHTDKSDLHTAVHEKLFPTTESVATKIFTGTNGANTEMWNIWLPCFNSWVSYASKAEFDSTARYNMTPLLRIAVQRMANEPIPWKTDVPERIIDSLVESLDINSTFFVADTKNDLKALIFGPWGRQLLSVTPEVSDQFARLTILLLECDMVQLAMQIANEESSDVFEFLLRLTDFPGMPVVEETISSDFIEFWMQMVDSLTEDTERFKAYLDGDEAKISLFNKKSRALLNNVAHIYWRKIHIPVDEDAIKGYEEEFRVFRRDAGDLFEAIYPIVRNELYHSLSGNVLYAVEQFKNSKVPQGEERAVLNDIEASMYLINAISEDFSEENAPQEIVEDVYRLLNSEVLQLVTGYRVQGSFQHFIYTAIRFVASVSWFYGTEQGLTCLPVILNFLFDNMMDSPTYELISSRAIAEICDNCRLSLQETLPNFKNIVTEMIENVSVDSITRERIINSYSSIIQGVRDPQVQGEYLHRLLELLLKHSTEMLNRLDGLPKEQLDQVKEYLISIISCVSAIGRGMQLPDAPEDVYTDPKELQLVSKYWTEDPLGIHAQILQIVQNFAMGSEQLSDNLKVAEEIEAIFKSGLTESMPGPFVFPPELITQFITAKIATLKTFNTLPLLYDLFGKVIRANHRDMSAESVSRTLEQIWTGFQSQKVDSSDPDIVQALIGMLAAIAGSSPGMLLRDSRLLQAVVVFCIEQLGSKERFVLQSLEQFWTKLIHLRRGNRQDTITVRRLFDETDLGHMLMYNLLKSLLVTQRSNISYFTEILKAVVAKYPMLAKQWMMQSLEKINRERLESGQKAVSEYELFVKRVMLTRGTRTANGLVKDFWLKTNGLVDYDRRL
;
A
#
# COMPACT_ATOMS: atom_id res chain seq x y z
N MET A 1 34.72 -3.63 -38.77
CA MET A 1 35.08 -4.98 -39.18
C MET A 1 36.59 -5.10 -39.39
N GLU A 2 37.28 -4.32 -40.25
CA GLU A 2 38.73 -4.42 -40.47
C GLU A 2 39.55 -4.36 -39.22
N ARG A 3 39.36 -3.34 -38.40
CA ARG A 3 40.01 -3.19 -37.07
C ARG A 3 39.74 -4.34 -36.12
N LEU A 4 38.49 -4.86 -36.09
CA LEU A 4 38.17 -6.04 -35.30
C LEU A 4 38.92 -7.28 -35.80
N TRP A 5 39.06 -7.42 -37.13
CA TRP A 5 39.77 -8.51 -37.75
C TRP A 5 41.31 -8.45 -37.48
N GLU A 6 41.90 -7.27 -37.52
CA GLU A 6 43.28 -7.03 -37.13
C GLU A 6 43.54 -7.43 -35.64
N LEU A 7 42.61 -7.09 -34.78
CA LEU A 7 42.72 -7.46 -33.36
C LEU A 7 42.64 -8.98 -33.09
N PHE A 8 41.91 -9.72 -33.93
CA PHE A 8 41.84 -11.17 -33.83
C PHE A 8 43.11 -11.87 -34.31
N GLN A 9 43.93 -11.23 -35.13
CA GLN A 9 45.24 -11.76 -35.57
C GLN A 9 46.35 -11.58 -34.51
N ASP A 10 46.13 -10.74 -33.51
CA ASP A 10 47.01 -10.53 -32.36
C ASP A 10 46.56 -11.40 -31.17
N GLU A 11 47.22 -12.51 -30.94
CA GLU A 11 46.94 -13.45 -29.86
C GLU A 11 46.93 -12.77 -28.46
N SER A 12 47.73 -11.74 -28.26
CA SER A 12 47.76 -11.00 -26.99
C SER A 12 46.49 -10.21 -26.74
N VAL A 13 45.88 -9.63 -27.79
CA VAL A 13 44.66 -8.87 -27.71
C VAL A 13 43.45 -9.80 -27.70
N ALA A 14 43.46 -10.92 -28.40
CA ALA A 14 42.40 -11.93 -28.36
C ALA A 14 42.21 -12.47 -26.93
N ASN A 15 43.29 -12.65 -26.18
CA ASN A 15 43.25 -13.20 -24.80
C ASN A 15 43.08 -12.16 -23.70
N HIS A 16 43.44 -10.88 -23.90
CA HIS A 16 43.44 -9.85 -22.85
C HIS A 16 42.61 -8.59 -23.22
N GLY A 17 42.16 -8.47 -24.47
CA GLY A 17 41.47 -7.30 -25.00
C GLY A 17 39.95 -7.39 -25.00
N ALA A 18 39.30 -8.24 -24.22
CA ALA A 18 37.89 -8.49 -24.25
C ALA A 18 37.03 -7.22 -24.15
N PHE A 19 37.43 -6.22 -23.35
CA PHE A 19 36.74 -4.94 -23.24
C PHE A 19 36.77 -4.15 -24.56
N VAL A 20 37.93 -4.12 -25.25
CA VAL A 20 38.07 -3.41 -26.53
C VAL A 20 37.20 -4.07 -27.62
N ILE A 21 37.22 -5.40 -27.66
CA ILE A 21 36.38 -6.18 -28.59
C ILE A 21 34.90 -5.88 -28.30
N LYS A 22 34.44 -5.98 -27.06
CA LYS A 22 33.04 -5.64 -26.71
C LYS A 22 32.66 -4.23 -27.13
N LYS A 23 33.51 -3.24 -26.90
CA LYS A 23 33.25 -1.85 -27.30
C LYS A 23 33.16 -1.67 -28.81
N MET A 24 33.98 -2.39 -29.57
CA MET A 24 33.89 -2.37 -31.04
C MET A 24 32.62 -3.05 -31.55
N LEU A 25 32.23 -4.16 -30.96
CA LEU A 25 30.97 -4.85 -31.26
C LEU A 25 29.75 -3.98 -30.92
N SER A 26 29.75 -3.26 -29.82
CA SER A 26 28.72 -2.28 -29.47
C SER A 26 28.63 -1.16 -30.50
N ASN A 27 29.76 -0.63 -30.98
CA ASN A 27 29.76 0.37 -32.08
C ASN A 27 29.16 -0.20 -33.37
N LEU A 28 29.46 -1.46 -33.73
CA LEU A 28 28.85 -2.09 -34.89
C LEU A 28 27.33 -2.28 -34.72
N ALA A 29 26.87 -2.67 -33.55
CA ALA A 29 25.44 -2.76 -33.25
C ALA A 29 24.73 -1.40 -33.37
N LEU A 30 25.34 -0.33 -32.88
CA LEU A 30 24.82 1.03 -33.04
C LEU A 30 24.78 1.51 -34.47
N ILE A 31 25.82 1.17 -35.29
CA ILE A 31 25.84 1.46 -36.72
C ILE A 31 24.70 0.72 -37.42
N PHE A 32 24.51 -0.58 -37.14
CA PHE A 32 23.40 -1.36 -37.70
C PHE A 32 22.05 -0.70 -37.34
N ALA A 33 21.84 -0.31 -36.12
CA ALA A 33 20.60 0.32 -35.69
C ALA A 33 20.26 1.64 -36.42
N VAL A 34 21.26 2.30 -37.06
CA VAL A 34 21.06 3.49 -37.89
C VAL A 34 20.88 3.16 -39.35
N CYS A 35 21.62 2.17 -39.86
CA CYS A 35 21.67 1.84 -41.30
C CYS A 35 21.14 0.42 -41.61
N PHE A 36 20.17 -0.06 -40.83
CA PHE A 36 19.62 -1.43 -40.99
C PHE A 36 18.99 -1.70 -42.36
N ARG A 37 18.59 -0.65 -43.09
CA ARG A 37 18.05 -0.78 -44.44
C ARG A 37 19.14 -1.08 -45.48
N GLU A 38 20.33 -0.52 -45.29
CA GLU A 38 21.48 -0.74 -46.14
C GLU A 38 22.34 -1.93 -45.71
N TRP A 39 22.50 -2.11 -44.40
CA TRP A 39 23.25 -3.22 -43.81
C TRP A 39 22.32 -4.25 -43.16
N THR A 40 21.89 -5.22 -43.97
CA THR A 40 20.75 -6.08 -43.63
C THR A 40 21.03 -7.16 -42.59
N ASN A 41 22.26 -7.70 -42.50
CA ASN A 41 22.61 -8.75 -41.54
C ASN A 41 24.09 -8.74 -41.16
N PRO A 42 24.50 -7.98 -40.13
CA PRO A 42 25.88 -7.95 -39.65
C PRO A 42 26.38 -9.27 -39.06
N LEU A 43 25.48 -10.15 -38.57
CA LEU A 43 25.83 -11.46 -38.03
C LEU A 43 26.25 -12.43 -39.11
N GLU A 44 25.56 -12.45 -40.27
CA GLU A 44 25.99 -13.20 -41.45
C GLU A 44 27.32 -12.71 -41.96
N ASP A 45 27.50 -11.40 -42.03
CA ASP A 45 28.76 -10.82 -42.53
C ASP A 45 29.95 -11.17 -41.62
N PHE A 46 29.72 -11.27 -40.32
CA PHE A 46 30.73 -11.75 -39.34
C PHE A 46 31.14 -13.20 -39.67
N ILE A 47 30.18 -14.11 -39.90
CA ILE A 47 30.44 -15.52 -40.25
C ILE A 47 31.16 -15.62 -41.57
N LEU A 48 30.75 -14.88 -42.62
CA LEU A 48 31.38 -14.87 -43.91
C LEU A 48 32.80 -14.30 -43.90
N SER A 49 33.05 -13.29 -43.05
CA SER A 49 34.41 -12.75 -42.84
C SER A 49 35.34 -13.82 -42.26
N ALA A 50 34.87 -14.66 -41.37
CA ALA A 50 35.64 -15.80 -40.87
C ALA A 50 35.99 -16.80 -41.96
N LYS A 51 35.05 -17.12 -42.85
CA LYS A 51 35.24 -18.05 -43.94
C LYS A 51 36.24 -17.55 -45.00
N THR A 52 36.18 -16.26 -45.32
CA THR A 52 37.03 -15.66 -46.35
C THR A 52 38.38 -15.21 -45.83
N ALA A 53 38.63 -15.25 -44.53
CA ALA A 53 39.77 -14.67 -43.85
C ALA A 53 39.98 -13.16 -44.16
N HIS A 54 38.94 -12.47 -44.60
CA HIS A 54 38.90 -11.03 -44.84
C HIS A 54 37.64 -10.39 -44.31
N PRO A 55 37.69 -9.16 -43.78
CA PRO A 55 36.54 -8.44 -43.32
C PRO A 55 35.55 -8.17 -44.46
N LEU A 56 34.33 -8.66 -44.34
CA LEU A 56 33.26 -8.50 -45.28
C LEU A 56 32.12 -7.69 -44.71
N VAL A 57 31.67 -6.67 -45.44
CA VAL A 57 30.47 -5.89 -45.08
C VAL A 57 29.65 -5.69 -46.36
N ARG A 58 28.42 -6.21 -46.40
CA ARG A 58 27.51 -6.15 -47.56
C ARG A 58 26.53 -5.01 -47.42
N PHE A 59 26.95 -3.79 -47.80
CA PHE A 59 26.06 -2.64 -47.88
C PHE A 59 25.31 -2.59 -49.20
N GLY A 60 24.00 -2.47 -49.19
CA GLY A 60 23.15 -2.29 -50.37
C GLY A 60 23.10 -3.45 -51.35
N ARG A 61 23.67 -4.62 -51.06
CA ARG A 61 23.62 -5.80 -51.91
C ARG A 61 22.46 -6.72 -51.54
N GLN A 62 21.73 -7.20 -52.54
CA GLN A 62 20.78 -8.29 -52.41
C GLN A 62 21.48 -9.60 -52.05
N ASN A 63 20.79 -10.51 -51.36
CA ASN A 63 21.30 -11.84 -50.99
C ASN A 63 21.88 -12.58 -52.21
N ASP A 64 23.19 -12.71 -52.26
CA ASP A 64 23.88 -13.42 -53.35
C ASP A 64 23.85 -14.96 -53.17
N GLY A 65 22.98 -15.53 -52.31
CA GLY A 65 22.96 -16.97 -52.01
C GLY A 65 24.22 -17.50 -51.31
N ALA A 66 25.11 -16.62 -50.92
CA ALA A 66 26.40 -16.98 -50.30
C ALA A 66 26.29 -17.51 -48.88
N PHE A 67 25.18 -17.20 -48.19
CA PHE A 67 24.90 -17.64 -46.83
C PHE A 67 23.84 -18.74 -46.83
N ASN A 68 24.19 -19.89 -46.28
CA ASN A 68 23.30 -21.04 -46.13
C ASN A 68 23.74 -21.90 -44.94
N GLU A 69 23.00 -22.97 -44.66
CA GLU A 69 23.32 -23.89 -43.57
C GLU A 69 24.73 -24.51 -43.66
N GLY A 70 25.23 -24.75 -44.88
CA GLY A 70 26.59 -25.23 -45.09
C GLY A 70 27.65 -24.20 -44.67
N THR A 71 27.34 -22.90 -44.79
CA THR A 71 28.23 -21.82 -44.36
C THR A 71 28.35 -21.79 -42.82
N ILE A 72 27.25 -22.00 -42.10
CA ILE A 72 27.27 -22.10 -40.62
C ILE A 72 28.06 -23.34 -40.20
N ALA A 73 27.84 -24.49 -40.82
CA ALA A 73 28.56 -25.72 -40.50
C ALA A 73 30.08 -25.54 -40.70
N GLN A 74 30.48 -24.98 -41.84
CA GLN A 74 31.88 -24.68 -42.13
C GLN A 74 32.51 -23.69 -41.15
N PHE A 75 31.73 -22.62 -40.75
CA PHE A 75 32.15 -21.68 -39.73
C PHE A 75 32.44 -22.38 -38.41
N LEU A 76 31.58 -23.27 -37.94
CA LEU A 76 31.75 -23.99 -36.68
C LEU A 76 32.89 -25.01 -36.72
N GLU A 77 33.15 -25.59 -37.88
CA GLU A 77 34.26 -26.56 -38.06
C GLU A 77 35.63 -25.89 -38.22
N SER A 78 35.70 -24.71 -38.82
CA SER A 78 36.97 -24.06 -39.14
C SER A 78 37.38 -22.98 -38.13
N SER A 79 36.47 -22.50 -37.29
CA SER A 79 36.75 -21.41 -36.37
C SER A 79 37.16 -21.89 -34.98
N SER A 80 38.01 -21.11 -34.29
CA SER A 80 38.38 -21.38 -32.90
C SER A 80 37.20 -21.17 -31.95
N PRO A 81 37.15 -21.85 -30.78
CA PRO A 81 36.13 -21.62 -29.77
C PRO A 81 36.01 -20.14 -29.32
N VAL A 82 37.13 -19.42 -29.26
CA VAL A 82 37.16 -17.99 -28.95
C VAL A 82 36.40 -17.17 -30.01
N PHE A 83 36.56 -17.53 -31.27
CA PHE A 83 35.88 -16.83 -32.37
C PHE A 83 34.35 -17.10 -32.38
N ILE A 84 33.97 -18.35 -32.13
CA ILE A 84 32.54 -18.75 -31.96
C ILE A 84 31.94 -18.02 -30.77
N GLY A 85 32.64 -17.95 -29.64
CA GLY A 85 32.23 -17.20 -28.46
C GLY A 85 32.08 -15.68 -28.72
N THR A 86 32.97 -15.13 -29.59
CA THR A 86 32.85 -13.73 -29.98
C THR A 86 31.59 -13.47 -30.84
N PHE A 87 31.21 -14.43 -31.70
CA PHE A 87 29.96 -14.36 -32.46
C PHE A 87 28.77 -14.30 -31.50
N LEU A 88 28.71 -15.19 -30.49
CA LEU A 88 27.66 -15.17 -29.48
C LEU A 88 27.62 -13.85 -28.68
N THR A 89 28.80 -13.34 -28.33
CA THR A 89 28.93 -12.03 -27.67
C THR A 89 28.45 -10.89 -28.55
N PHE A 90 28.73 -10.95 -29.88
CA PHE A 90 28.23 -9.95 -30.84
C PHE A 90 26.70 -10.00 -30.94
N SER A 91 26.16 -11.20 -31.06
CA SER A 91 24.69 -11.41 -31.05
C SER A 91 24.03 -10.90 -29.77
N GLN A 92 24.63 -11.13 -28.62
CA GLN A 92 24.18 -10.58 -27.32
C GLN A 92 24.15 -9.04 -27.35
N ILE A 93 25.26 -8.42 -27.72
CA ILE A 93 25.39 -6.96 -27.76
C ILE A 93 24.42 -6.34 -28.78
N MET A 94 24.15 -7.02 -29.88
CA MET A 94 23.11 -6.58 -30.83
C MET A 94 21.75 -6.49 -30.15
N ALA A 95 21.33 -7.54 -29.48
CA ALA A 95 20.05 -7.55 -28.74
C ALA A 95 20.02 -6.45 -27.65
N GLU A 96 21.08 -6.29 -26.86
CA GLU A 96 21.15 -5.28 -25.79
C GLU A 96 21.09 -3.84 -26.31
N GLU A 97 21.89 -3.51 -27.33
CA GLU A 97 21.94 -2.14 -27.88
C GLU A 97 20.65 -1.77 -28.60
N LEU A 98 20.00 -2.74 -29.26
CA LEU A 98 18.71 -2.55 -29.92
C LEU A 98 17.58 -2.40 -28.86
N THR A 99 17.69 -3.07 -27.72
CA THR A 99 16.75 -2.91 -26.60
C THR A 99 16.83 -1.50 -26.01
N LYS A 100 18.02 -0.93 -25.86
CA LYS A 100 18.25 0.40 -25.26
C LYS A 100 17.86 1.54 -26.20
N LYS A 101 17.87 1.30 -27.52
CA LYS A 101 17.71 2.37 -28.50
C LYS A 101 16.26 2.81 -28.66
N ASP A 102 16.05 4.12 -28.52
CA ASP A 102 14.77 4.75 -28.83
C ASP A 102 14.79 5.21 -30.30
N VAL A 103 14.03 4.52 -31.14
CA VAL A 103 13.93 4.79 -32.59
C VAL A 103 12.64 5.56 -32.85
N SER A 104 12.63 6.44 -33.86
CA SER A 104 11.43 7.15 -34.29
C SER A 104 10.28 6.19 -34.64
N HIS A 105 9.05 6.57 -34.40
CA HIS A 105 7.86 5.72 -34.57
C HIS A 105 7.73 5.07 -35.96
N THR A 106 8.19 5.75 -37.02
CA THR A 106 8.13 5.26 -38.42
C THR A 106 9.19 4.21 -38.75
N ASP A 107 10.35 4.30 -38.09
CA ASP A 107 11.47 3.40 -38.37
C ASP A 107 11.48 2.19 -37.43
N LYS A 108 10.73 2.25 -36.32
CA LYS A 108 10.76 1.25 -35.26
C LYS A 108 10.20 -0.10 -35.71
N SER A 109 9.05 -0.09 -36.35
CA SER A 109 8.43 -1.32 -36.89
C SER A 109 9.31 -1.97 -37.96
N ASP A 110 9.92 -1.17 -38.86
CA ASP A 110 10.79 -1.68 -39.93
C ASP A 110 12.07 -2.31 -39.34
N LEU A 111 12.63 -1.69 -38.31
CA LEU A 111 13.81 -2.22 -37.62
C LEU A 111 13.48 -3.56 -36.93
N HIS A 112 12.39 -3.64 -36.19
CA HIS A 112 11.99 -4.87 -35.53
C HIS A 112 11.68 -5.98 -36.52
N THR A 113 11.08 -5.66 -37.68
CA THR A 113 10.86 -6.61 -38.75
C THR A 113 12.18 -7.11 -39.35
N ALA A 114 13.13 -6.22 -39.62
CA ALA A 114 14.46 -6.60 -40.14
C ALA A 114 15.23 -7.51 -39.16
N VAL A 115 15.17 -7.23 -37.87
CA VAL A 115 15.78 -8.06 -36.79
C VAL A 115 15.12 -9.43 -36.74
N HIS A 116 13.78 -9.47 -36.74
CA HIS A 116 13.02 -10.71 -36.71
C HIS A 116 13.27 -11.61 -37.93
N GLU A 117 13.35 -11.04 -39.14
CA GLU A 117 13.52 -11.81 -40.34
C GLU A 117 14.95 -12.26 -40.59
N LYS A 118 15.96 -11.57 -40.03
CA LYS A 118 17.36 -11.77 -40.41
C LYS A 118 18.31 -12.09 -39.23
N LEU A 119 18.34 -11.24 -38.21
CA LEU A 119 19.31 -11.39 -37.12
C LEU A 119 18.97 -12.56 -36.20
N PHE A 120 17.72 -12.60 -35.74
CA PHE A 120 17.29 -13.65 -34.81
C PHE A 120 17.41 -15.06 -35.44
N PRO A 121 16.96 -15.33 -36.68
CA PRO A 121 17.13 -16.64 -37.31
C PRO A 121 18.59 -17.06 -37.49
N THR A 122 19.49 -16.10 -37.74
CA THR A 122 20.94 -16.38 -37.81
C THR A 122 21.48 -16.82 -36.45
N THR A 123 21.08 -16.12 -35.39
CA THR A 123 21.45 -16.48 -33.99
C THR A 123 20.90 -17.85 -33.62
N GLU A 124 19.60 -18.08 -33.86
CA GLU A 124 18.92 -19.35 -33.57
C GLU A 124 19.60 -20.53 -34.31
N SER A 125 19.87 -20.39 -35.60
CA SER A 125 20.51 -21.43 -36.39
C SER A 125 21.94 -21.75 -35.93
N VAL A 126 22.72 -20.73 -35.57
CA VAL A 126 24.10 -20.94 -35.05
C VAL A 126 24.06 -21.59 -33.70
N ALA A 127 23.26 -21.08 -32.75
CA ALA A 127 23.13 -21.63 -31.42
C ALA A 127 22.65 -23.09 -31.47
N THR A 128 21.62 -23.38 -32.25
CA THR A 128 21.11 -24.75 -32.43
C THR A 128 22.22 -25.72 -32.90
N LYS A 129 23.01 -25.32 -33.91
CA LYS A 129 24.13 -26.18 -34.39
C LYS A 129 25.26 -26.32 -33.37
N ILE A 130 25.59 -25.28 -32.62
CA ILE A 130 26.60 -25.35 -31.54
C ILE A 130 26.19 -26.43 -30.51
N PHE A 131 24.99 -26.31 -30.01
CA PHE A 131 24.55 -27.07 -28.80
C PHE A 131 23.98 -28.46 -29.15
N THR A 132 23.56 -28.72 -30.38
CA THR A 132 23.24 -30.09 -30.89
C THR A 132 24.46 -30.85 -31.40
N GLY A 133 25.60 -30.15 -31.65
CA GLY A 133 26.86 -30.75 -32.08
C GLY A 133 27.82 -31.08 -30.95
N THR A 134 29.08 -31.38 -31.36
CA THR A 134 30.16 -31.75 -30.41
C THR A 134 30.53 -30.65 -29.41
N ASN A 135 30.27 -29.39 -29.75
CA ASN A 135 30.51 -28.23 -28.86
C ASN A 135 29.43 -28.06 -27.77
N GLY A 136 28.33 -28.79 -27.83
CA GLY A 136 27.27 -28.73 -26.83
C GLY A 136 27.66 -29.17 -25.42
N ALA A 137 28.78 -29.91 -25.27
CA ALA A 137 29.35 -30.31 -23.99
C ALA A 137 30.30 -29.27 -23.38
N ASN A 138 30.67 -28.19 -24.11
CA ASN A 138 31.63 -27.19 -23.66
C ASN A 138 30.96 -26.20 -22.69
N THR A 139 31.37 -26.25 -21.44
CA THR A 139 30.86 -25.36 -20.36
C THR A 139 31.10 -23.88 -20.67
N GLU A 140 32.21 -23.52 -21.27
CA GLU A 140 32.52 -22.12 -21.58
C GLU A 140 31.55 -21.54 -22.64
N MET A 141 31.13 -22.35 -23.60
CA MET A 141 30.14 -21.91 -24.58
C MET A 141 28.78 -21.62 -23.95
N TRP A 142 28.35 -22.42 -22.96
CA TRP A 142 27.13 -22.16 -22.18
C TRP A 142 27.23 -20.86 -21.41
N ASN A 143 28.37 -20.58 -20.76
CA ASN A 143 28.61 -19.35 -20.02
C ASN A 143 28.52 -18.08 -20.88
N ILE A 144 28.81 -18.18 -22.17
CA ILE A 144 28.65 -17.07 -23.11
C ILE A 144 27.20 -17.03 -23.69
N TRP A 145 26.62 -18.20 -23.92
CA TRP A 145 25.30 -18.33 -24.54
C TRP A 145 24.16 -17.88 -23.64
N LEU A 146 24.13 -18.26 -22.35
CA LEU A 146 23.01 -17.95 -21.48
C LEU A 146 22.74 -16.44 -21.36
N PRO A 147 23.72 -15.56 -21.16
CA PRO A 147 23.52 -14.11 -21.23
C PRO A 147 23.03 -13.62 -22.61
N CYS A 148 23.53 -14.24 -23.69
CA CYS A 148 23.05 -13.94 -25.05
C CYS A 148 21.57 -14.30 -25.21
N PHE A 149 21.17 -15.46 -24.75
CA PHE A 149 19.78 -15.92 -24.77
C PHE A 149 18.86 -14.97 -23.99
N ASN A 150 19.21 -14.60 -22.75
CA ASN A 150 18.42 -13.67 -21.94
C ASN A 150 18.30 -12.29 -22.57
N SER A 151 19.38 -11.80 -23.22
CA SER A 151 19.33 -10.54 -23.97
C SER A 151 18.36 -10.61 -25.16
N TRP A 152 18.28 -11.76 -25.86
CA TRP A 152 17.30 -11.97 -26.93
C TRP A 152 15.87 -12.10 -26.41
N VAL A 153 15.66 -12.75 -25.27
CA VAL A 153 14.33 -12.81 -24.63
C VAL A 153 13.84 -11.40 -24.27
N SER A 154 14.72 -10.59 -23.65
CA SER A 154 14.41 -9.20 -23.31
C SER A 154 14.12 -8.35 -24.56
N TYR A 155 14.93 -8.48 -25.62
CA TYR A 155 14.69 -7.79 -26.87
C TYR A 155 13.38 -8.21 -27.56
N ALA A 156 13.13 -9.50 -27.64
CA ALA A 156 11.93 -10.06 -28.26
C ALA A 156 10.65 -9.60 -27.54
N SER A 157 10.65 -9.59 -26.21
CA SER A 157 9.53 -9.08 -25.43
C SER A 157 9.21 -7.62 -25.76
N LYS A 158 10.24 -6.76 -25.84
CA LYS A 158 10.07 -5.36 -26.26
C LYS A 158 9.60 -5.25 -27.72
N ALA A 159 10.18 -6.03 -28.64
CA ALA A 159 9.85 -5.97 -30.05
C ALA A 159 8.44 -6.45 -30.36
N GLU A 160 7.94 -7.47 -29.65
CA GLU A 160 6.55 -7.95 -29.76
C GLU A 160 5.54 -6.93 -29.26
N PHE A 161 5.91 -6.14 -28.27
CA PHE A 161 5.10 -5.03 -27.77
C PHE A 161 5.07 -3.86 -28.78
N ASP A 162 6.24 -3.53 -29.34
CA ASP A 162 6.42 -2.37 -30.22
C ASP A 162 6.03 -2.62 -31.69
N SER A 163 5.80 -3.89 -32.10
CA SER A 163 5.55 -4.28 -33.47
C SER A 163 4.66 -5.53 -33.63
N THR A 164 4.43 -5.98 -34.86
CA THR A 164 3.72 -7.22 -35.19
C THR A 164 4.64 -8.45 -35.25
N ALA A 165 5.95 -8.29 -35.06
CA ALA A 165 6.90 -9.39 -35.02
C ALA A 165 6.60 -10.35 -33.87
N ARG A 166 6.69 -11.65 -34.13
CA ARG A 166 6.49 -12.70 -33.11
C ARG A 166 7.69 -13.63 -33.12
N TYR A 167 8.35 -13.75 -31.98
CA TYR A 167 9.56 -14.53 -31.82
C TYR A 167 9.26 -15.94 -31.31
N ASN A 168 9.81 -16.95 -32.00
CA ASN A 168 9.71 -18.33 -31.52
C ASN A 168 10.95 -18.72 -30.72
N MET A 169 10.85 -18.68 -29.41
CA MET A 169 11.95 -19.07 -28.49
C MET A 169 12.01 -20.59 -28.24
N THR A 170 11.03 -21.37 -28.72
CA THR A 170 10.91 -22.82 -28.46
C THR A 170 12.17 -23.62 -28.78
N PRO A 171 12.86 -23.45 -29.92
CA PRO A 171 14.06 -24.23 -30.21
C PRO A 171 15.19 -23.98 -29.23
N LEU A 172 15.36 -22.72 -28.82
CA LEU A 172 16.42 -22.33 -27.88
C LEU A 172 16.12 -22.80 -26.44
N LEU A 173 14.86 -22.66 -26.01
CA LEU A 173 14.40 -23.20 -24.72
C LEU A 173 14.57 -24.72 -24.64
N ARG A 174 14.22 -25.42 -25.73
CA ARG A 174 14.33 -26.90 -25.78
C ARG A 174 15.79 -27.36 -25.66
N ILE A 175 16.75 -26.65 -26.24
CA ILE A 175 18.19 -26.92 -26.09
C ILE A 175 18.59 -26.79 -24.60
N ALA A 176 18.18 -25.73 -23.93
CA ALA A 176 18.47 -25.51 -22.51
C ALA A 176 17.87 -26.62 -21.62
N VAL A 177 16.61 -26.95 -21.81
CA VAL A 177 15.92 -28.03 -21.08
C VAL A 177 16.60 -29.40 -21.32
N GLN A 178 16.96 -29.73 -22.56
CA GLN A 178 17.64 -30.98 -22.88
C GLN A 178 19.04 -31.07 -22.24
N ARG A 179 19.79 -29.95 -22.21
CA ARG A 179 21.10 -29.90 -21.57
C ARG A 179 21.00 -30.15 -20.08
N MET A 180 20.02 -29.51 -19.42
CA MET A 180 19.75 -29.69 -18.00
C MET A 180 19.33 -31.14 -17.68
N ALA A 181 18.44 -31.73 -18.45
CA ALA A 181 17.96 -33.09 -18.28
C ALA A 181 19.05 -34.16 -18.45
N ASN A 182 20.06 -33.91 -19.29
CA ASN A 182 21.11 -34.87 -19.60
C ASN A 182 22.31 -34.80 -18.65
N GLU A 183 22.40 -33.81 -17.77
CA GLU A 183 23.49 -33.73 -16.78
C GLU A 183 23.20 -34.63 -15.58
N PRO A 184 24.16 -35.52 -15.23
CA PRO A 184 23.98 -36.41 -14.08
C PRO A 184 24.00 -35.63 -12.75
N ILE A 185 23.12 -35.98 -11.84
CA ILE A 185 23.07 -35.43 -10.48
C ILE A 185 23.87 -36.34 -9.54
N PRO A 186 24.82 -35.84 -8.69
CA PRO A 186 25.18 -34.43 -8.49
C PRO A 186 25.91 -33.83 -9.70
N TRP A 187 25.68 -32.56 -9.96
CA TRP A 187 26.25 -31.88 -11.11
C TRP A 187 27.78 -31.77 -11.01
N LYS A 188 28.44 -31.94 -12.16
CA LYS A 188 29.88 -31.77 -12.29
C LYS A 188 30.27 -30.35 -12.66
N THR A 189 29.35 -29.59 -13.16
CA THR A 189 29.51 -28.21 -13.65
C THR A 189 28.39 -27.32 -13.15
N ASP A 190 28.58 -26.02 -13.16
CA ASP A 190 27.58 -25.00 -12.80
C ASP A 190 26.56 -24.69 -13.90
N VAL A 191 26.71 -25.36 -15.06
CA VAL A 191 25.86 -25.09 -16.26
C VAL A 191 24.38 -25.32 -15.98
N PRO A 192 23.92 -26.42 -15.36
CA PRO A 192 22.52 -26.66 -15.09
C PRO A 192 21.89 -25.61 -14.17
N GLU A 193 22.63 -25.19 -13.13
CA GLU A 193 22.21 -24.11 -12.21
C GLU A 193 21.98 -22.80 -12.98
N ARG A 194 22.95 -22.40 -13.83
CA ARG A 194 22.85 -21.22 -14.68
C ARG A 194 21.73 -21.31 -15.71
N ILE A 195 21.41 -22.51 -16.19
CA ILE A 195 20.24 -22.71 -17.04
C ILE A 195 18.97 -22.46 -16.26
N ILE A 196 18.87 -22.95 -15.02
CA ILE A 196 17.71 -22.69 -14.15
C ILE A 196 17.54 -21.19 -13.95
N ASP A 197 18.62 -20.47 -13.59
CA ASP A 197 18.61 -19.01 -13.43
C ASP A 197 18.12 -18.31 -14.72
N SER A 198 18.62 -18.76 -15.86
CA SER A 198 18.25 -18.19 -17.17
C SER A 198 16.77 -18.46 -17.53
N LEU A 199 16.24 -19.64 -17.17
CA LEU A 199 14.83 -19.96 -17.36
C LEU A 199 13.92 -19.16 -16.44
N VAL A 200 14.31 -18.96 -15.18
CA VAL A 200 13.64 -18.09 -14.21
C VAL A 200 13.56 -16.66 -14.77
N GLU A 201 14.69 -16.09 -15.17
CA GLU A 201 14.75 -14.74 -15.75
C GLU A 201 13.87 -14.63 -17.00
N SER A 202 13.86 -15.65 -17.87
CA SER A 202 13.05 -15.66 -19.09
C SER A 202 11.55 -15.72 -18.81
N LEU A 203 11.10 -16.48 -17.78
CA LEU A 203 9.71 -16.54 -17.36
C LEU A 203 9.26 -15.21 -16.73
N ASP A 204 10.11 -14.59 -15.92
CA ASP A 204 9.85 -13.27 -15.33
C ASP A 204 9.72 -12.18 -16.42
N ILE A 205 10.56 -12.23 -17.48
CA ILE A 205 10.49 -11.25 -18.58
C ILE A 205 9.23 -11.45 -19.41
N ASN A 206 8.97 -12.68 -19.86
CA ASN A 206 7.79 -12.97 -20.70
C ASN A 206 7.43 -14.45 -20.72
N SER A 207 6.48 -14.86 -19.92
CA SER A 207 5.99 -16.25 -19.84
C SER A 207 5.33 -16.76 -21.12
N THR A 208 4.92 -15.89 -22.06
CA THR A 208 4.27 -16.29 -23.32
C THR A 208 5.22 -16.97 -24.30
N PHE A 209 6.55 -16.80 -24.12
CA PHE A 209 7.55 -17.54 -24.93
C PHE A 209 7.59 -19.03 -24.61
N PHE A 210 7.07 -19.41 -23.44
CA PHE A 210 6.95 -20.81 -23.05
C PHE A 210 5.62 -21.37 -23.58
N VAL A 211 5.63 -21.86 -24.81
CA VAL A 211 4.45 -22.50 -25.42
C VAL A 211 4.09 -23.81 -24.69
N ALA A 212 2.87 -24.30 -24.88
CA ALA A 212 2.35 -25.47 -24.18
C ALA A 212 3.31 -26.68 -24.20
N ASP A 213 3.95 -26.98 -25.32
CA ASP A 213 4.90 -28.10 -25.45
C ASP A 213 6.13 -27.89 -24.52
N THR A 214 6.70 -26.68 -24.51
CA THR A 214 7.85 -26.37 -23.66
C THR A 214 7.49 -26.42 -22.17
N LYS A 215 6.30 -25.89 -21.82
CA LYS A 215 5.79 -26.00 -20.45
C LYS A 215 5.61 -27.45 -20.02
N ASN A 216 5.05 -28.29 -20.90
CA ASN A 216 4.87 -29.72 -20.63
C ASN A 216 6.21 -30.47 -20.50
N ASP A 217 7.19 -30.16 -21.35
CA ASP A 217 8.53 -30.74 -21.25
C ASP A 217 9.20 -30.37 -19.91
N LEU A 218 9.08 -29.10 -19.48
CA LEU A 218 9.58 -28.67 -18.16
C LEU A 218 8.82 -29.30 -17.00
N LYS A 219 7.49 -29.34 -17.05
CA LYS A 219 6.67 -30.02 -16.03
C LYS A 219 7.05 -31.50 -15.92
N ALA A 220 7.21 -32.22 -17.04
CA ALA A 220 7.62 -33.61 -17.05
C ALA A 220 9.02 -33.82 -16.44
N LEU A 221 9.93 -32.89 -16.66
CA LEU A 221 11.26 -32.93 -16.07
C LEU A 221 11.23 -32.65 -14.55
N ILE A 222 10.59 -31.57 -14.14
CA ILE A 222 10.52 -31.11 -12.74
C ILE A 222 9.80 -32.13 -11.87
N PHE A 223 8.65 -32.60 -12.25
CA PHE A 223 7.86 -33.57 -11.47
C PHE A 223 8.29 -35.01 -11.66
N GLY A 224 9.22 -35.25 -12.60
CA GLY A 224 9.79 -36.55 -12.91
C GLY A 224 10.90 -36.98 -11.92
N PRO A 225 11.55 -38.12 -12.22
CA PRO A 225 12.65 -38.63 -11.40
C PRO A 225 13.82 -37.68 -11.26
N TRP A 226 14.11 -36.87 -12.27
CA TRP A 226 15.19 -35.90 -12.28
C TRP A 226 14.98 -34.81 -11.20
N GLY A 227 13.84 -34.14 -11.16
CA GLY A 227 13.58 -33.09 -10.16
C GLY A 227 13.53 -33.64 -8.74
N ARG A 228 12.95 -34.84 -8.53
CA ARG A 228 12.95 -35.51 -7.23
C ARG A 228 14.36 -35.84 -6.73
N GLN A 229 15.24 -36.25 -7.65
CA GLN A 229 16.64 -36.50 -7.32
C GLN A 229 17.39 -35.22 -6.99
N LEU A 230 17.13 -34.14 -7.72
CA LEU A 230 17.74 -32.83 -7.50
C LEU A 230 17.50 -32.36 -6.06
N LEU A 231 16.24 -32.35 -5.61
CA LEU A 231 15.89 -31.92 -4.25
C LEU A 231 16.51 -32.76 -3.14
N SER A 232 16.82 -34.04 -3.43
CA SER A 232 17.39 -34.94 -2.41
C SER A 232 18.92 -34.84 -2.29
N VAL A 233 19.62 -34.32 -3.30
CA VAL A 233 21.10 -34.38 -3.39
C VAL A 233 21.78 -33.01 -3.38
N THR A 234 21.12 -31.97 -3.85
CA THR A 234 21.74 -30.64 -4.01
C THR A 234 20.90 -29.52 -3.37
N PRO A 235 20.94 -29.34 -2.04
CA PRO A 235 20.14 -28.31 -1.37
C PRO A 235 20.46 -26.88 -1.86
N GLU A 236 21.70 -26.61 -2.25
CA GLU A 236 22.17 -25.28 -2.70
C GLU A 236 21.48 -24.77 -3.98
N VAL A 237 21.00 -25.71 -4.79
CA VAL A 237 20.28 -25.37 -6.06
C VAL A 237 18.77 -25.27 -5.86
N SER A 238 18.28 -25.65 -4.69
CA SER A 238 16.84 -25.83 -4.44
C SER A 238 16.03 -24.54 -4.49
N ASP A 239 16.59 -23.39 -4.08
CA ASP A 239 15.89 -22.10 -4.09
C ASP A 239 15.51 -21.68 -5.51
N GLN A 240 16.48 -21.67 -6.44
CA GLN A 240 16.22 -21.31 -7.84
C GLN A 240 15.34 -22.35 -8.55
N PHE A 241 15.50 -23.62 -8.22
CA PHE A 241 14.65 -24.68 -8.75
C PHE A 241 13.20 -24.54 -8.25
N ALA A 242 13.01 -24.20 -6.99
CA ALA A 242 11.70 -23.93 -6.42
C ALA A 242 11.05 -22.73 -7.10
N ARG A 243 11.80 -21.65 -7.30
CA ARG A 243 11.34 -20.44 -8.02
C ARG A 243 10.95 -20.75 -9.47
N LEU A 244 11.76 -21.55 -10.19
CA LEU A 244 11.39 -22.02 -11.54
C LEU A 244 10.06 -22.79 -11.53
N THR A 245 9.87 -23.64 -10.51
CA THR A 245 8.64 -24.43 -10.35
C THR A 245 7.43 -23.53 -10.11
N ILE A 246 7.56 -22.56 -9.21
CA ILE A 246 6.51 -21.57 -8.90
C ILE A 246 6.11 -20.82 -10.17
N LEU A 247 7.05 -20.15 -10.83
CA LEU A 247 6.79 -19.33 -12.01
C LEU A 247 6.15 -20.14 -13.17
N LEU A 248 6.59 -21.40 -13.35
CA LEU A 248 6.02 -22.27 -14.37
C LEU A 248 4.56 -22.63 -14.09
N LEU A 249 4.19 -22.79 -12.82
CA LEU A 249 2.84 -23.16 -12.39
C LEU A 249 1.90 -21.97 -12.32
N GLU A 250 2.38 -20.83 -11.89
CA GLU A 250 1.62 -19.56 -11.85
C GLU A 250 1.11 -19.15 -13.24
N CYS A 251 1.84 -19.49 -14.29
CA CYS A 251 1.38 -19.25 -15.65
C CYS A 251 0.02 -19.94 -15.99
N ASP A 252 -0.31 -21.05 -15.29
CA ASP A 252 -1.49 -21.86 -15.57
C ASP A 252 -2.20 -22.31 -14.26
N MET A 253 -2.26 -21.42 -13.23
CA MET A 253 -2.73 -21.72 -11.88
C MET A 253 -4.12 -22.35 -11.88
N VAL A 254 -5.07 -21.81 -12.65
CA VAL A 254 -6.43 -22.35 -12.76
C VAL A 254 -6.43 -23.80 -13.28
N GLN A 255 -5.58 -24.10 -14.26
CA GLN A 255 -5.46 -25.48 -14.77
C GLN A 255 -4.84 -26.42 -13.76
N LEU A 256 -3.87 -25.95 -12.96
CA LEU A 256 -3.32 -26.71 -11.86
C LEU A 256 -4.40 -27.02 -10.80
N ALA A 257 -5.18 -26.01 -10.40
CA ALA A 257 -6.28 -26.18 -9.46
C ALA A 257 -7.32 -27.20 -9.96
N MET A 258 -7.67 -27.17 -11.25
CA MET A 258 -8.58 -28.18 -11.85
C MET A 258 -8.07 -29.62 -11.71
N GLN A 259 -6.76 -29.81 -11.61
CA GLN A 259 -6.15 -31.14 -11.49
C GLN A 259 -6.22 -31.75 -10.09
N ILE A 260 -6.64 -31.00 -9.07
CA ILE A 260 -6.71 -31.49 -7.68
C ILE A 260 -7.58 -32.72 -7.54
N ALA A 261 -8.64 -32.84 -8.34
CA ALA A 261 -9.53 -34.03 -8.34
C ALA A 261 -8.92 -35.27 -9.02
N ASN A 262 -7.92 -35.10 -9.90
CA ASN A 262 -7.35 -36.18 -10.69
C ASN A 262 -6.35 -37.00 -9.85
N GLU A 263 -6.47 -38.33 -9.92
CA GLU A 263 -5.55 -39.25 -9.22
C GLU A 263 -4.14 -39.20 -9.83
N GLU A 264 -4.03 -39.03 -11.15
CA GLU A 264 -2.76 -38.95 -11.87
C GLU A 264 -1.92 -37.70 -11.48
N SER A 265 -2.56 -36.67 -10.96
CA SER A 265 -1.90 -35.42 -10.53
C SER A 265 -1.53 -35.43 -9.04
N SER A 266 -1.83 -36.49 -8.29
CA SER A 266 -1.49 -36.63 -6.87
C SER A 266 0.01 -36.43 -6.62
N ASP A 267 0.85 -36.93 -7.51
CA ASP A 267 2.31 -36.87 -7.44
C ASP A 267 2.81 -35.42 -7.55
N VAL A 268 2.13 -34.57 -8.31
CA VAL A 268 2.48 -33.15 -8.47
C VAL A 268 2.24 -32.42 -7.15
N PHE A 269 1.07 -32.60 -6.54
CA PHE A 269 0.76 -31.94 -5.25
C PHE A 269 1.61 -32.46 -4.10
N GLU A 270 1.94 -33.77 -4.08
CA GLU A 270 2.89 -34.31 -3.10
C GLU A 270 4.27 -33.68 -3.25
N PHE A 271 4.72 -33.48 -4.49
CA PHE A 271 5.98 -32.80 -4.77
C PHE A 271 5.96 -31.35 -4.29
N LEU A 272 4.88 -30.59 -4.54
CA LEU A 272 4.71 -29.23 -4.08
C LEU A 272 4.68 -29.14 -2.54
N LEU A 273 3.98 -30.06 -1.87
CA LEU A 273 3.99 -30.11 -0.41
C LEU A 273 5.40 -30.39 0.15
N ARG A 274 6.21 -31.23 -0.52
CA ARG A 274 7.60 -31.45 -0.12
C ARG A 274 8.49 -30.23 -0.31
N LEU A 275 8.26 -29.40 -1.35
CA LEU A 275 8.93 -28.11 -1.51
C LEU A 275 8.50 -27.12 -0.43
N THR A 276 7.20 -27.06 -0.14
CA THR A 276 6.66 -26.22 0.94
C THR A 276 7.24 -26.60 2.31
N ASP A 277 7.41 -27.92 2.55
CA ASP A 277 8.02 -28.48 3.78
C ASP A 277 9.54 -28.69 3.64
N PHE A 278 10.20 -27.82 2.88
CA PHE A 278 11.64 -27.96 2.66
C PHE A 278 12.39 -27.94 3.99
N PRO A 279 13.40 -28.83 4.20
CA PRO A 279 14.12 -28.92 5.46
C PRO A 279 14.90 -27.66 5.78
N GLY A 280 14.86 -27.25 7.01
CA GLY A 280 15.56 -26.06 7.50
C GLY A 280 14.63 -25.04 8.12
N MET A 281 15.23 -24.05 8.78
CA MET A 281 14.52 -22.95 9.38
C MET A 281 14.21 -21.91 8.31
N PRO A 282 12.93 -21.51 8.15
CA PRO A 282 12.54 -20.46 7.18
C PRO A 282 13.36 -19.18 7.40
N VAL A 283 13.73 -18.53 6.31
CA VAL A 283 14.44 -17.25 6.25
C VAL A 283 15.91 -17.34 6.68
N VAL A 284 16.25 -18.24 7.61
CA VAL A 284 17.60 -18.40 8.14
C VAL A 284 18.41 -19.44 7.35
N GLU A 285 17.84 -20.60 7.13
CA GLU A 285 18.48 -21.75 6.49
C GLU A 285 17.92 -22.03 5.09
N GLU A 286 16.68 -21.63 4.84
CA GLU A 286 16.00 -21.82 3.55
C GLU A 286 14.98 -20.67 3.29
N THR A 287 14.72 -20.38 2.03
CA THR A 287 13.75 -19.35 1.60
C THR A 287 12.54 -19.93 0.87
N ILE A 288 12.60 -21.19 0.50
CA ILE A 288 11.62 -21.88 -0.33
C ILE A 288 10.23 -21.84 0.28
N SER A 289 10.11 -22.13 1.58
CA SER A 289 8.81 -22.09 2.25
C SER A 289 8.21 -20.67 2.28
N SER A 290 9.04 -19.62 2.31
CA SER A 290 8.57 -18.24 2.22
C SER A 290 8.02 -17.93 0.83
N ASP A 291 8.72 -18.33 -0.24
CA ASP A 291 8.29 -18.12 -1.62
C ASP A 291 6.98 -18.88 -1.94
N PHE A 292 6.77 -20.03 -1.30
CA PHE A 292 5.55 -20.83 -1.49
C PHE A 292 4.30 -20.26 -0.79
N ILE A 293 4.42 -19.28 0.12
CA ILE A 293 3.24 -18.61 0.71
C ILE A 293 2.42 -17.93 -0.37
N GLU A 294 3.04 -17.09 -1.19
CA GLU A 294 2.37 -16.37 -2.28
C GLU A 294 1.76 -17.36 -3.31
N PHE A 295 2.49 -18.42 -3.66
CA PHE A 295 1.97 -19.48 -4.54
C PHE A 295 0.68 -20.12 -3.99
N TRP A 296 0.64 -20.44 -2.70
CA TRP A 296 -0.56 -21.02 -2.09
C TRP A 296 -1.69 -20.02 -1.95
N MET A 297 -1.40 -18.72 -1.72
CA MET A 297 -2.40 -17.65 -1.74
C MET A 297 -3.06 -17.54 -3.11
N GLN A 298 -2.28 -17.53 -4.19
CA GLN A 298 -2.81 -17.52 -5.57
C GLN A 298 -3.63 -18.80 -5.88
N MET A 299 -3.24 -19.94 -5.34
CA MET A 299 -4.02 -21.18 -5.45
C MET A 299 -5.38 -21.04 -4.76
N VAL A 300 -5.42 -20.49 -3.55
CA VAL A 300 -6.65 -20.22 -2.80
C VAL A 300 -7.54 -19.24 -3.55
N ASP A 301 -6.98 -18.14 -4.08
CA ASP A 301 -7.70 -17.16 -4.88
C ASP A 301 -8.35 -17.82 -6.12
N SER A 302 -7.58 -18.67 -6.83
CA SER A 302 -8.13 -19.43 -7.96
C SER A 302 -9.28 -20.33 -7.54
N LEU A 303 -9.18 -21.01 -6.39
CA LEU A 303 -10.23 -21.89 -5.88
C LEU A 303 -11.51 -21.14 -5.47
N THR A 304 -11.40 -19.89 -5.06
CA THR A 304 -12.52 -19.05 -4.61
C THR A 304 -13.17 -18.28 -5.76
N GLU A 305 -12.38 -17.67 -6.63
CA GLU A 305 -12.87 -16.79 -7.71
C GLU A 305 -13.38 -17.56 -8.93
N ASP A 306 -12.74 -18.67 -9.32
CA ASP A 306 -13.05 -19.40 -10.55
C ASP A 306 -14.08 -20.53 -10.34
N THR A 307 -14.91 -20.47 -9.32
CA THR A 307 -15.89 -21.52 -8.95
C THR A 307 -16.77 -21.96 -10.12
N GLU A 308 -17.25 -21.03 -10.97
CA GLU A 308 -18.08 -21.36 -12.12
C GLU A 308 -17.30 -22.09 -13.22
N ARG A 309 -16.00 -21.79 -13.40
CA ARG A 309 -15.12 -22.54 -14.32
C ARG A 309 -14.88 -23.95 -13.84
N PHE A 310 -14.71 -24.16 -12.53
CA PHE A 310 -14.56 -25.50 -11.95
C PHE A 310 -15.84 -26.32 -12.10
N LYS A 311 -17.01 -25.72 -11.88
CA LYS A 311 -18.29 -26.40 -12.12
C LYS A 311 -18.46 -26.80 -13.57
N ALA A 312 -18.08 -25.95 -14.51
CA ALA A 312 -18.12 -26.26 -15.95
C ALA A 312 -17.13 -27.38 -16.32
N TYR A 313 -15.92 -27.36 -15.79
CA TYR A 313 -14.91 -28.39 -15.98
C TYR A 313 -15.35 -29.76 -15.47
N LEU A 314 -16.07 -29.78 -14.36
CA LEU A 314 -16.59 -30.98 -13.72
C LEU A 314 -17.98 -31.39 -14.28
N ASP A 315 -18.38 -30.87 -15.42
CA ASP A 315 -19.67 -31.12 -16.12
C ASP A 315 -20.92 -30.84 -15.26
N GLY A 316 -20.80 -30.04 -14.19
CA GLY A 316 -21.86 -29.81 -13.22
C GLY A 316 -22.24 -31.06 -12.38
N ASP A 317 -21.41 -32.10 -12.38
CA ASP A 317 -21.63 -33.36 -11.63
C ASP A 317 -21.38 -33.09 -10.13
N GLU A 318 -22.44 -33.14 -9.34
CA GLU A 318 -22.38 -32.88 -7.89
C GLU A 318 -21.42 -33.84 -7.14
N ALA A 319 -21.27 -35.07 -7.59
CA ALA A 319 -20.36 -36.05 -6.96
C ALA A 319 -18.89 -35.65 -7.24
N LYS A 320 -18.58 -35.26 -8.48
CA LYS A 320 -17.25 -34.76 -8.85
C LYS A 320 -16.91 -33.44 -8.13
N ILE A 321 -17.88 -32.53 -8.02
CA ILE A 321 -17.71 -31.25 -7.30
C ILE A 321 -17.47 -31.53 -5.80
N SER A 322 -18.23 -32.43 -5.19
CA SER A 322 -18.04 -32.82 -3.79
C SER A 322 -16.65 -33.44 -3.55
N LEU A 323 -16.20 -34.32 -4.47
CA LEU A 323 -14.86 -34.91 -4.40
C LEU A 323 -13.75 -33.85 -4.57
N PHE A 324 -13.92 -32.92 -5.51
CA PHE A 324 -12.99 -31.81 -5.73
C PHE A 324 -12.87 -30.96 -4.47
N ASN A 325 -13.98 -30.52 -3.89
CA ASN A 325 -13.99 -29.74 -2.67
C ASN A 325 -13.34 -30.50 -1.49
N LYS A 326 -13.59 -31.79 -1.37
CA LYS A 326 -12.97 -32.64 -0.33
C LYS A 326 -11.45 -32.71 -0.51
N LYS A 327 -10.97 -32.94 -1.75
CA LYS A 327 -9.53 -33.00 -2.04
C LYS A 327 -8.85 -31.66 -1.87
N SER A 328 -9.50 -30.54 -2.26
CA SER A 328 -8.99 -29.19 -2.06
C SER A 328 -8.84 -28.86 -0.57
N ARG A 329 -9.83 -29.20 0.25
CA ARG A 329 -9.73 -29.05 1.72
C ARG A 329 -8.59 -29.87 2.30
N ALA A 330 -8.45 -31.14 1.89
CA ALA A 330 -7.38 -32.01 2.37
C ALA A 330 -5.98 -31.47 1.98
N LEU A 331 -5.84 -30.95 0.76
CA LEU A 331 -4.59 -30.32 0.30
C LEU A 331 -4.26 -29.10 1.15
N LEU A 332 -5.21 -28.19 1.32
CA LEU A 332 -5.00 -26.95 2.08
C LEU A 332 -4.79 -27.22 3.59
N ASN A 333 -5.40 -28.23 4.15
CA ASN A 333 -5.10 -28.68 5.51
C ASN A 333 -3.64 -29.17 5.65
N ASN A 334 -3.11 -29.89 4.64
CA ASN A 334 -1.70 -30.28 4.66
C ASN A 334 -0.78 -29.06 4.57
N VAL A 335 -1.09 -28.08 3.73
CA VAL A 335 -0.37 -26.80 3.64
C VAL A 335 -0.39 -26.08 4.99
N ALA A 336 -1.57 -25.96 5.59
CA ALA A 336 -1.73 -25.34 6.91
C ALA A 336 -0.91 -26.05 7.99
N HIS A 337 -0.90 -27.40 8.00
CA HIS A 337 -0.09 -28.15 8.95
C HIS A 337 1.42 -27.92 8.77
N ILE A 338 1.90 -27.79 7.54
CA ILE A 338 3.31 -27.47 7.26
C ILE A 338 3.66 -26.10 7.84
N TYR A 339 2.89 -25.07 7.53
CA TYR A 339 3.16 -23.72 8.02
C TYR A 339 2.96 -23.60 9.52
N TRP A 340 2.00 -24.29 10.13
CA TRP A 340 1.87 -24.37 11.58
C TRP A 340 3.19 -24.82 12.24
N ARG A 341 3.88 -25.83 11.68
CA ARG A 341 5.21 -26.27 12.19
C ARG A 341 6.31 -25.26 11.91
N LYS A 342 6.31 -24.64 10.75
CA LYS A 342 7.38 -23.72 10.30
C LYS A 342 7.37 -22.37 11.00
N ILE A 343 6.23 -21.91 11.52
CA ILE A 343 6.13 -20.66 12.27
C ILE A 343 6.58 -20.77 13.73
N HIS A 344 6.90 -21.96 14.22
CA HIS A 344 7.36 -22.13 15.60
C HIS A 344 8.61 -21.29 15.87
N ILE A 345 8.57 -20.58 17.00
CA ILE A 345 9.77 -19.87 17.48
C ILE A 345 10.78 -20.94 17.91
N PRO A 346 12.04 -20.87 17.48
CA PRO A 346 13.01 -21.88 17.86
C PRO A 346 13.23 -21.92 19.38
N VAL A 347 13.51 -23.11 19.91
CA VAL A 347 13.79 -23.28 21.33
C VAL A 347 15.04 -22.51 21.72
N ASP A 348 16.03 -22.45 20.84
CA ASP A 348 17.18 -21.54 20.92
C ASP A 348 16.88 -20.26 20.14
N GLU A 349 16.56 -19.18 20.84
CA GLU A 349 16.25 -17.89 20.22
C GLU A 349 17.44 -17.26 19.50
N ASP A 350 18.68 -17.64 19.86
CA ASP A 350 19.88 -17.19 19.13
C ASP A 350 19.91 -17.74 17.69
N ALA A 351 19.15 -18.77 17.37
CA ALA A 351 19.05 -19.33 16.01
C ALA A 351 18.46 -18.35 14.98
N ILE A 352 17.62 -17.40 15.41
CA ILE A 352 17.05 -16.34 14.54
C ILE A 352 17.77 -15.00 14.67
N LYS A 353 18.86 -14.96 15.40
CA LYS A 353 19.58 -13.71 15.68
C LYS A 353 20.09 -13.05 14.40
N GLY A 354 19.63 -11.82 14.19
CA GLY A 354 19.92 -11.04 12.98
C GLY A 354 18.93 -11.24 11.84
N TYR A 355 17.91 -12.09 12.02
CA TYR A 355 16.81 -12.38 11.10
C TYR A 355 15.43 -12.26 11.79
N GLU A 356 15.39 -11.63 12.97
CA GLU A 356 14.16 -11.55 13.78
C GLU A 356 13.03 -10.86 13.04
N GLU A 357 13.36 -9.80 12.28
CA GLU A 357 12.38 -9.04 11.50
C GLU A 357 11.85 -9.85 10.31
N GLU A 358 12.75 -10.49 9.57
CA GLU A 358 12.41 -11.31 8.43
C GLU A 358 11.57 -12.53 8.85
N PHE A 359 11.91 -13.15 10.00
CA PHE A 359 11.12 -14.25 10.56
C PHE A 359 9.75 -13.78 11.04
N ARG A 360 9.65 -12.56 11.59
CA ARG A 360 8.38 -11.95 11.95
C ARG A 360 7.50 -11.69 10.73
N VAL A 361 8.10 -11.23 9.62
CA VAL A 361 7.40 -11.07 8.33
C VAL A 361 6.91 -12.42 7.83
N PHE A 362 7.75 -13.46 7.83
CA PHE A 362 7.36 -14.80 7.45
C PHE A 362 6.15 -15.34 8.26
N ARG A 363 6.18 -15.14 9.59
CA ARG A 363 5.05 -15.54 10.46
C ARG A 363 3.76 -14.79 10.14
N ARG A 364 3.86 -13.48 9.84
CA ARG A 364 2.70 -12.69 9.44
C ARG A 364 2.13 -13.20 8.11
N ASP A 365 2.97 -13.36 7.10
CA ASP A 365 2.56 -13.81 5.78
C ASP A 365 1.94 -15.23 5.83
N ALA A 366 2.44 -16.10 6.72
CA ALA A 366 1.81 -17.38 7.02
C ALA A 366 0.44 -17.21 7.71
N GLY A 367 0.28 -16.22 8.59
CA GLY A 367 -1.02 -15.85 9.19
C GLY A 367 -2.03 -15.43 8.13
N ASP A 368 -1.62 -14.56 7.20
CA ASP A 368 -2.45 -14.10 6.06
C ASP A 368 -2.87 -15.28 5.17
N LEU A 369 -1.98 -16.27 4.98
CA LEU A 369 -2.33 -17.51 4.28
C LEU A 369 -3.41 -18.32 5.04
N PHE A 370 -3.35 -18.41 6.37
CA PHE A 370 -4.37 -19.11 7.16
C PHE A 370 -5.73 -18.41 7.07
N GLU A 371 -5.76 -17.09 7.10
CA GLU A 371 -6.96 -16.29 6.86
C GLU A 371 -7.54 -16.56 5.47
N ALA A 372 -6.70 -16.60 4.43
CA ALA A 372 -7.12 -16.93 3.07
C ALA A 372 -7.64 -18.39 2.95
N ILE A 373 -7.04 -19.36 3.64
CA ILE A 373 -7.44 -20.79 3.63
C ILE A 373 -8.77 -21.00 4.37
N TYR A 374 -9.05 -20.23 5.41
CA TYR A 374 -10.21 -20.45 6.28
C TYR A 374 -11.56 -20.52 5.53
N PRO A 375 -11.88 -19.66 4.53
CA PRO A 375 -13.14 -19.73 3.78
C PRO A 375 -13.38 -21.06 3.07
N ILE A 376 -12.33 -21.83 2.74
CA ILE A 376 -12.41 -23.12 2.06
C ILE A 376 -12.48 -24.28 3.07
N VAL A 377 -11.57 -24.28 4.05
CA VAL A 377 -11.43 -25.36 5.05
C VAL A 377 -12.47 -25.22 6.17
N ARG A 378 -12.83 -23.98 6.51
CA ARG A 378 -13.86 -23.66 7.51
C ARG A 378 -13.45 -24.06 8.94
N ASN A 379 -14.46 -24.43 9.71
CA ASN A 379 -14.34 -24.70 11.16
C ASN A 379 -13.34 -25.82 11.50
N GLU A 380 -13.08 -26.74 10.56
CA GLU A 380 -12.09 -27.82 10.76
C GLU A 380 -10.68 -27.28 11.06
N LEU A 381 -10.28 -26.19 10.38
CA LEU A 381 -8.98 -25.54 10.62
C LEU A 381 -8.91 -24.93 12.02
N TYR A 382 -9.92 -24.16 12.41
CA TYR A 382 -9.99 -23.53 13.73
C TYR A 382 -10.04 -24.56 14.85
N HIS A 383 -10.86 -25.59 14.67
CA HIS A 383 -11.00 -26.72 15.63
C HIS A 383 -9.69 -27.50 15.81
N SER A 384 -8.92 -27.69 14.75
CA SER A 384 -7.60 -28.33 14.82
C SER A 384 -6.61 -27.50 15.66
N LEU A 385 -6.55 -26.17 15.42
CA LEU A 385 -5.68 -25.28 16.18
C LEU A 385 -6.09 -25.19 17.66
N SER A 386 -7.38 -25.02 17.94
CA SER A 386 -7.91 -25.00 19.31
C SER A 386 -7.68 -26.31 20.03
N GLY A 387 -7.84 -27.44 19.30
CA GLY A 387 -7.53 -28.78 19.80
C GLY A 387 -6.07 -28.94 20.21
N ASN A 388 -5.13 -28.42 19.41
CA ASN A 388 -3.70 -28.45 19.74
C ASN A 388 -3.41 -27.72 21.06
N VAL A 389 -3.99 -26.51 21.25
CA VAL A 389 -3.84 -25.76 22.50
C VAL A 389 -4.39 -26.52 23.69
N LEU A 390 -5.65 -27.00 23.59
CA LEU A 390 -6.30 -27.73 24.68
C LEU A 390 -5.57 -29.01 25.06
N TYR A 391 -5.11 -29.76 24.06
CA TYR A 391 -4.31 -30.97 24.27
C TYR A 391 -2.99 -30.66 24.99
N ALA A 392 -2.27 -29.63 24.55
CA ALA A 392 -1.00 -29.23 25.15
C ALA A 392 -1.18 -28.76 26.61
N VAL A 393 -2.22 -27.96 26.89
CA VAL A 393 -2.57 -27.53 28.25
C VAL A 393 -2.88 -28.73 29.16
N GLU A 394 -3.59 -29.73 28.63
CA GLU A 394 -3.89 -30.93 29.39
C GLU A 394 -2.62 -31.77 29.69
N GLN A 395 -1.64 -31.80 28.79
CA GLN A 395 -0.36 -32.46 29.04
C GLN A 395 0.37 -31.80 30.21
N PHE A 396 0.39 -30.44 30.26
CA PHE A 396 0.96 -29.70 31.42
C PHE A 396 0.22 -30.02 32.72
N LYS A 397 -1.10 -29.95 32.72
CA LYS A 397 -1.94 -30.22 33.90
C LYS A 397 -1.72 -31.60 34.48
N ASN A 398 -1.59 -32.61 33.63
CA ASN A 398 -1.37 -33.97 34.04
C ASN A 398 0.10 -34.31 34.35
N SER A 399 1.03 -33.33 34.37
CA SER A 399 2.48 -33.52 34.51
C SER A 399 3.06 -34.55 33.55
N LYS A 400 2.52 -34.66 32.33
CA LYS A 400 2.98 -35.61 31.32
C LYS A 400 4.04 -35.07 30.39
N VAL A 401 4.38 -33.78 30.51
CA VAL A 401 5.43 -33.15 29.70
C VAL A 401 6.79 -33.60 30.23
N PRO A 402 7.67 -34.20 29.43
CA PRO A 402 9.01 -34.60 29.85
C PRO A 402 9.84 -33.39 30.28
N GLN A 403 10.71 -33.56 31.26
CA GLN A 403 11.62 -32.51 31.70
C GLN A 403 12.55 -32.11 30.56
N GLY A 404 12.54 -30.85 30.16
CA GLY A 404 13.33 -30.29 29.05
C GLY A 404 12.57 -30.15 27.73
N GLU A 405 11.35 -30.70 27.60
CA GLU A 405 10.48 -30.54 26.43
C GLU A 405 9.39 -29.47 26.63
N GLU A 406 9.33 -28.88 27.83
CA GLU A 406 8.29 -27.89 28.18
C GLU A 406 8.22 -26.74 27.17
N ARG A 407 9.36 -26.26 26.73
CA ARG A 407 9.42 -25.15 25.77
C ARG A 407 8.88 -25.52 24.38
N ALA A 408 9.12 -26.73 23.90
CA ALA A 408 8.58 -27.20 22.64
C ALA A 408 7.04 -27.23 22.68
N VAL A 409 6.47 -27.75 23.79
CA VAL A 409 5.02 -27.80 23.96
C VAL A 409 4.41 -26.37 24.11
N LEU A 410 5.13 -25.45 24.74
CA LEU A 410 4.72 -24.04 24.79
C LEU A 410 4.75 -23.37 23.42
N ASN A 411 5.71 -23.74 22.57
CA ASN A 411 5.74 -23.28 21.17
C ASN A 411 4.55 -23.80 20.35
N ASP A 412 4.10 -25.02 20.57
CA ASP A 412 2.88 -25.56 19.95
C ASP A 412 1.65 -24.73 20.32
N ILE A 413 1.53 -24.37 21.62
CA ILE A 413 0.46 -23.49 22.10
C ILE A 413 0.57 -22.11 21.46
N GLU A 414 1.75 -21.49 21.50
CA GLU A 414 1.98 -20.14 20.97
C GLU A 414 1.69 -20.08 19.48
N ALA A 415 2.22 -21.01 18.67
CA ALA A 415 2.00 -21.04 17.23
C ALA A 415 0.51 -21.24 16.90
N SER A 416 -0.18 -22.12 17.63
CA SER A 416 -1.62 -22.32 17.42
C SER A 416 -2.43 -21.08 17.78
N MET A 417 -2.14 -20.42 18.90
CA MET A 417 -2.79 -19.16 19.30
C MET A 417 -2.50 -18.03 18.31
N TYR A 418 -1.28 -17.96 17.79
CA TYR A 418 -0.88 -16.97 16.78
C TYR A 418 -1.73 -17.09 15.51
N LEU A 419 -1.96 -18.31 15.02
CA LEU A 419 -2.78 -18.55 13.84
C LEU A 419 -4.29 -18.39 14.12
N ILE A 420 -4.75 -18.73 15.32
CA ILE A 420 -6.12 -18.43 15.75
C ILE A 420 -6.36 -16.92 15.72
N ASN A 421 -5.38 -16.10 16.13
CA ASN A 421 -5.49 -14.65 16.06
C ASN A 421 -5.77 -14.18 14.64
N ALA A 422 -4.97 -14.63 13.66
CA ALA A 422 -5.13 -14.23 12.27
C ALA A 422 -6.54 -14.56 11.74
N ILE A 423 -7.03 -15.78 12.01
CA ILE A 423 -8.37 -16.20 11.56
C ILE A 423 -9.48 -15.43 12.30
N SER A 424 -9.28 -15.06 13.56
CA SER A 424 -10.32 -14.47 14.42
C SER A 424 -10.56 -12.98 14.17
N GLU A 425 -9.64 -12.27 13.49
CA GLU A 425 -9.76 -10.84 13.22
C GLU A 425 -10.98 -10.49 12.36
N ASP A 426 -11.45 -11.41 11.51
CA ASP A 426 -12.62 -11.22 10.63
C ASP A 426 -13.97 -11.62 11.26
N PHE A 427 -13.97 -12.16 12.46
CA PHE A 427 -15.21 -12.55 13.10
C PHE A 427 -15.89 -11.39 13.81
N SER A 428 -17.22 -11.44 13.78
CA SER A 428 -18.13 -10.59 14.56
C SER A 428 -19.13 -11.44 15.31
N GLU A 429 -19.84 -10.86 16.28
CA GLU A 429 -20.91 -11.54 17.00
C GLU A 429 -21.98 -12.12 16.07
N GLU A 430 -22.26 -11.46 14.94
CA GLU A 430 -23.27 -11.85 13.98
C GLU A 430 -22.84 -12.98 13.03
N ASN A 431 -21.54 -13.05 12.67
CA ASN A 431 -21.03 -13.96 11.63
C ASN A 431 -20.24 -15.15 12.18
N ALA A 432 -19.86 -15.16 13.46
CA ALA A 432 -19.09 -16.25 14.03
C ALA A 432 -19.91 -17.55 14.12
N PRO A 433 -19.42 -18.69 13.56
CA PRO A 433 -20.10 -19.98 13.67
C PRO A 433 -20.20 -20.44 15.14
N GLN A 434 -21.32 -21.06 15.50
CA GLN A 434 -21.54 -21.55 16.87
C GLN A 434 -20.45 -22.53 17.36
N GLU A 435 -19.90 -23.34 16.47
CA GLU A 435 -18.79 -24.26 16.78
C GLU A 435 -17.53 -23.48 17.22
N ILE A 436 -17.25 -22.35 16.59
CA ILE A 436 -16.12 -21.47 16.95
C ILE A 436 -16.38 -20.77 18.28
N VAL A 437 -17.60 -20.31 18.53
CA VAL A 437 -18.00 -19.76 19.84
C VAL A 437 -17.71 -20.77 20.95
N GLU A 438 -18.02 -22.05 20.72
CA GLU A 438 -17.74 -23.13 21.70
C GLU A 438 -16.23 -23.39 21.85
N ASP A 439 -15.45 -23.36 20.78
CA ASP A 439 -14.01 -23.54 20.85
C ASP A 439 -13.34 -22.39 21.60
N VAL A 440 -13.72 -21.14 21.33
CA VAL A 440 -13.23 -19.96 22.07
C VAL A 440 -13.59 -20.07 23.54
N TYR A 441 -14.83 -20.46 23.86
CA TYR A 441 -15.26 -20.66 25.26
C TYR A 441 -14.39 -21.71 25.96
N ARG A 442 -14.09 -22.84 25.31
CA ARG A 442 -13.23 -23.89 25.89
C ARG A 442 -11.81 -23.41 26.10
N LEU A 443 -11.25 -22.64 25.13
CA LEU A 443 -9.91 -22.09 25.24
C LEU A 443 -9.80 -21.10 26.42
N LEU A 444 -10.72 -20.15 26.54
CA LEU A 444 -10.71 -19.15 27.61
C LEU A 444 -10.97 -19.72 28.99
N ASN A 445 -11.74 -20.80 29.11
CA ASN A 445 -11.98 -21.52 30.37
C ASN A 445 -10.93 -22.61 30.64
N SER A 446 -9.99 -22.86 29.72
CA SER A 446 -8.84 -23.70 30.00
C SER A 446 -7.85 -22.98 30.93
N GLU A 447 -6.88 -23.71 31.42
CA GLU A 447 -5.82 -23.12 32.25
C GLU A 447 -4.73 -22.42 31.43
N VAL A 448 -4.97 -22.11 30.13
CA VAL A 448 -3.96 -21.52 29.23
C VAL A 448 -3.45 -20.19 29.74
N LEU A 449 -4.31 -19.28 30.19
CA LEU A 449 -3.89 -17.96 30.69
C LEU A 449 -3.14 -18.07 32.03
N GLN A 450 -3.50 -19.04 32.88
CA GLN A 450 -2.77 -19.32 34.11
C GLN A 450 -1.38 -19.90 33.82
N LEU A 451 -1.29 -20.78 32.82
CA LEU A 451 -0.03 -21.30 32.33
C LEU A 451 0.88 -20.16 31.80
N VAL A 452 0.34 -19.28 30.98
CA VAL A 452 1.04 -18.08 30.48
C VAL A 452 1.57 -17.22 31.62
N THR A 453 0.74 -16.93 32.61
CA THR A 453 1.10 -16.13 33.78
C THR A 453 2.18 -16.81 34.63
N GLY A 454 2.13 -18.13 34.78
CA GLY A 454 3.13 -18.91 35.50
C GLY A 454 4.54 -18.84 34.84
N TYR A 455 4.61 -18.86 33.52
CA TYR A 455 5.88 -18.75 32.79
C TYR A 455 6.43 -17.32 32.72
N ARG A 456 5.62 -16.28 32.92
CA ARG A 456 6.05 -14.88 32.99
C ARG A 456 7.13 -14.65 34.06
N VAL A 457 7.01 -15.31 35.18
CA VAL A 457 7.96 -15.17 36.32
C VAL A 457 9.35 -15.69 36.00
N GLN A 458 9.49 -16.57 35.00
CA GLN A 458 10.78 -17.16 34.61
C GLN A 458 11.55 -16.32 33.59
N GLY A 459 10.97 -15.22 33.04
CA GLY A 459 11.65 -14.25 32.16
C GLY A 459 12.03 -14.75 30.77
N SER A 460 11.68 -15.97 30.42
CA SER A 460 12.27 -16.68 29.27
C SER A 460 11.36 -16.89 28.07
N PHE A 461 10.17 -16.28 28.00
CA PHE A 461 9.28 -16.51 26.86
C PHE A 461 8.30 -15.33 26.63
N GLN A 462 8.87 -14.18 26.28
CA GLN A 462 8.09 -12.94 26.10
C GLN A 462 7.06 -13.04 24.98
N HIS A 463 7.37 -13.76 23.90
CA HIS A 463 6.48 -13.94 22.74
C HIS A 463 5.17 -14.66 23.13
N PHE A 464 5.22 -15.62 24.03
CA PHE A 464 4.05 -16.37 24.47
C PHE A 464 3.01 -15.47 25.15
N ILE A 465 3.47 -14.59 26.04
CA ILE A 465 2.59 -13.61 26.71
C ILE A 465 2.01 -12.63 25.69
N TYR A 466 2.87 -12.15 24.76
CA TYR A 466 2.46 -11.24 23.71
C TYR A 466 1.36 -11.85 22.82
N THR A 467 1.54 -13.10 22.39
CA THR A 467 0.55 -13.85 21.60
C THR A 467 -0.73 -14.09 22.39
N ALA A 468 -0.64 -14.40 23.68
CA ALA A 468 -1.81 -14.58 24.54
C ALA A 468 -2.62 -13.28 24.70
N ILE A 469 -1.96 -12.13 24.87
CA ILE A 469 -2.65 -10.82 24.93
C ILE A 469 -3.35 -10.55 23.58
N ARG A 470 -2.67 -10.80 22.46
CA ARG A 470 -3.31 -10.67 21.14
C ARG A 470 -4.48 -11.60 20.96
N PHE A 471 -4.36 -12.85 21.43
CA PHE A 471 -5.45 -13.81 21.33
C PHE A 471 -6.71 -13.33 22.07
N VAL A 472 -6.59 -12.85 23.30
CA VAL A 472 -7.77 -12.36 24.02
C VAL A 472 -8.36 -11.09 23.39
N ALA A 473 -7.54 -10.29 22.69
CA ALA A 473 -8.02 -9.14 21.93
C ALA A 473 -8.74 -9.55 20.63
N SER A 474 -8.19 -10.49 19.86
CA SER A 474 -8.76 -10.92 18.57
C SER A 474 -10.13 -11.59 18.69
N VAL A 475 -10.46 -12.11 19.87
CA VAL A 475 -11.78 -12.69 20.17
C VAL A 475 -12.70 -11.72 20.90
N SER A 476 -12.50 -10.40 20.78
CA SER A 476 -13.29 -9.36 21.44
C SER A 476 -14.79 -9.46 21.15
N TRP A 477 -15.16 -9.87 19.92
CA TRP A 477 -16.53 -10.16 19.52
C TRP A 477 -17.23 -11.23 20.38
N PHE A 478 -16.48 -12.19 20.93
CA PHE A 478 -17.00 -13.26 21.76
C PHE A 478 -17.55 -12.76 23.09
N TYR A 479 -16.96 -11.70 23.66
CA TYR A 479 -17.35 -11.18 24.98
C TYR A 479 -18.73 -10.50 25.00
N GLY A 480 -19.34 -10.22 23.83
CA GLY A 480 -20.76 -9.81 23.74
C GLY A 480 -21.74 -10.95 23.98
N THR A 481 -21.31 -12.21 23.82
CA THR A 481 -22.17 -13.40 24.01
C THR A 481 -22.40 -13.70 25.48
N GLU A 482 -23.51 -14.43 25.82
CA GLU A 482 -23.79 -14.86 27.19
C GLU A 482 -22.64 -15.66 27.83
N GLN A 483 -21.98 -16.50 27.04
CA GLN A 483 -20.83 -17.29 27.47
C GLN A 483 -19.59 -16.40 27.69
N GLY A 484 -19.35 -15.46 26.78
CA GLY A 484 -18.21 -14.55 26.82
C GLY A 484 -18.25 -13.61 28.03
N LEU A 485 -19.43 -13.13 28.41
CA LEU A 485 -19.62 -12.30 29.59
C LEU A 485 -19.10 -12.97 30.87
N THR A 486 -19.19 -14.29 30.98
CA THR A 486 -18.67 -15.01 32.14
C THR A 486 -17.15 -15.03 32.21
N CYS A 487 -16.46 -14.87 31.08
CA CYS A 487 -15.00 -14.86 30.98
C CYS A 487 -14.40 -13.47 31.25
N LEU A 488 -15.14 -12.38 31.01
CA LEU A 488 -14.64 -11.00 31.07
C LEU A 488 -13.85 -10.64 32.35
N PRO A 489 -14.27 -10.99 33.59
CA PRO A 489 -13.51 -10.62 34.78
C PRO A 489 -12.11 -11.26 34.81
N VAL A 490 -11.97 -12.50 34.36
CA VAL A 490 -10.68 -13.19 34.32
C VAL A 490 -9.77 -12.58 33.27
N ILE A 491 -10.33 -12.26 32.11
CA ILE A 491 -9.60 -11.66 30.98
C ILE A 491 -9.11 -10.25 31.32
N LEU A 492 -9.96 -9.41 31.87
CA LEU A 492 -9.57 -8.05 32.27
C LEU A 492 -8.51 -8.08 33.39
N ASN A 493 -8.64 -8.96 34.39
CA ASN A 493 -7.59 -9.14 35.39
C ASN A 493 -6.25 -9.55 34.75
N PHE A 494 -6.25 -10.54 33.83
CA PHE A 494 -5.06 -10.95 33.10
C PHE A 494 -4.41 -9.80 32.35
N LEU A 495 -5.20 -8.97 31.66
CA LEU A 495 -4.68 -7.83 30.89
C LEU A 495 -4.15 -6.72 31.81
N PHE A 496 -4.86 -6.38 32.90
CA PHE A 496 -4.40 -5.38 33.84
C PHE A 496 -3.14 -5.82 34.60
N ASP A 497 -3.06 -7.07 35.04
CA ASP A 497 -1.85 -7.62 35.66
C ASP A 497 -0.63 -7.51 34.71
N ASN A 498 -0.77 -7.88 33.44
CA ASN A 498 0.32 -7.76 32.48
C ASN A 498 0.67 -6.29 32.15
N MET A 499 -0.33 -5.40 32.11
CA MET A 499 -0.12 -3.97 31.90
C MET A 499 0.67 -3.32 33.03
N MET A 500 0.35 -3.66 34.26
CA MET A 500 0.95 -3.02 35.45
C MET A 500 2.33 -3.60 35.81
N ASP A 501 2.56 -4.88 35.54
CA ASP A 501 3.77 -5.57 35.97
C ASP A 501 4.99 -5.40 35.05
N SER A 502 4.79 -5.04 33.76
CA SER A 502 5.90 -4.93 32.81
C SER A 502 5.69 -3.87 31.73
N PRO A 503 6.62 -2.91 31.60
CA PRO A 503 6.59 -1.94 30.51
C PRO A 503 6.56 -2.59 29.11
N THR A 504 7.07 -3.82 28.98
CA THR A 504 7.08 -4.55 27.71
C THR A 504 5.66 -4.87 27.22
N TYR A 505 4.73 -5.13 28.13
CA TYR A 505 3.35 -5.51 27.78
C TYR A 505 2.33 -4.38 27.98
N GLU A 506 2.78 -3.25 28.53
CA GLU A 506 1.92 -2.10 28.85
C GLU A 506 1.09 -1.62 27.64
N LEU A 507 1.77 -1.36 26.53
CA LEU A 507 1.12 -0.82 25.32
C LEU A 507 0.16 -1.82 24.65
N ILE A 508 0.50 -3.11 24.62
CA ILE A 508 -0.36 -4.11 23.99
C ILE A 508 -1.55 -4.46 24.86
N SER A 509 -1.35 -4.56 26.19
CA SER A 509 -2.44 -4.82 27.14
C SER A 509 -3.42 -3.66 27.18
N SER A 510 -2.95 -2.41 27.23
CA SER A 510 -3.82 -1.22 27.21
C SER A 510 -4.64 -1.13 25.92
N ARG A 511 -4.08 -1.56 24.78
CA ARG A 511 -4.81 -1.65 23.52
C ARG A 511 -5.92 -2.71 23.58
N ALA A 512 -5.61 -3.90 24.07
CA ALA A 512 -6.58 -4.97 24.23
C ALA A 512 -7.72 -4.59 25.19
N ILE A 513 -7.39 -3.93 26.32
CA ILE A 513 -8.39 -3.41 27.27
C ILE A 513 -9.31 -2.41 26.57
N ALA A 514 -8.75 -1.46 25.79
CA ALA A 514 -9.54 -0.46 25.08
C ALA A 514 -10.51 -1.10 24.09
N GLU A 515 -10.07 -2.07 23.32
CA GLU A 515 -10.88 -2.79 22.34
C GLU A 515 -12.02 -3.59 23.00
N ILE A 516 -11.73 -4.34 24.06
CA ILE A 516 -12.74 -5.10 24.81
C ILE A 516 -13.74 -4.15 25.49
N CYS A 517 -13.28 -3.06 26.10
CA CYS A 517 -14.19 -2.11 26.77
C CYS A 517 -15.08 -1.39 25.78
N ASP A 518 -14.60 -1.12 24.58
CA ASP A 518 -15.37 -0.49 23.51
C ASP A 518 -16.49 -1.42 23.00
N ASN A 519 -16.14 -2.69 22.72
CA ASN A 519 -17.09 -3.69 22.24
C ASN A 519 -18.12 -4.11 23.31
N CYS A 520 -17.74 -4.11 24.60
CA CYS A 520 -18.58 -4.62 25.70
C CYS A 520 -19.14 -3.50 26.61
N ARG A 521 -19.32 -2.28 26.09
CA ARG A 521 -19.76 -1.10 26.85
C ARG A 521 -20.92 -1.35 27.79
N LEU A 522 -21.97 -2.01 27.28
CA LEU A 522 -23.20 -2.29 28.04
C LEU A 522 -23.01 -3.31 29.15
N SER A 523 -22.18 -4.29 28.95
CA SER A 523 -21.97 -5.40 29.85
C SER A 523 -21.02 -5.06 31.00
N LEU A 524 -20.17 -4.04 30.83
CA LEU A 524 -19.17 -3.64 31.79
C LEU A 524 -19.61 -2.54 32.77
N GLN A 525 -20.86 -2.06 32.71
CA GLN A 525 -21.35 -0.95 33.58
C GLN A 525 -21.14 -1.21 35.06
N GLU A 526 -21.35 -2.45 35.54
CA GLU A 526 -21.16 -2.83 36.94
C GLU A 526 -19.70 -2.77 37.39
N THR A 527 -18.73 -2.74 36.46
CA THR A 527 -17.30 -2.67 36.78
C THR A 527 -16.79 -1.24 36.98
N LEU A 528 -17.58 -0.21 36.64
CA LEU A 528 -17.21 1.21 36.78
C LEU A 528 -16.63 1.60 38.16
N PRO A 529 -17.17 1.14 39.31
CA PRO A 529 -16.61 1.46 40.59
C PRO A 529 -15.17 0.93 40.80
N ASN A 530 -14.86 -0.25 40.24
CA ASN A 530 -13.52 -0.85 40.33
C ASN A 530 -12.55 -0.16 39.39
N PHE A 531 -12.99 0.12 38.15
CA PHE A 531 -12.22 0.85 37.17
C PHE A 531 -11.80 2.25 37.62
N LYS A 532 -12.63 2.92 38.38
CA LYS A 532 -12.37 4.25 38.96
C LYS A 532 -11.02 4.34 39.67
N ASN A 533 -10.65 3.32 40.46
CA ASN A 533 -9.38 3.34 41.18
C ASN A 533 -8.17 3.29 40.22
N ILE A 534 -8.25 2.45 39.22
CA ILE A 534 -7.22 2.33 38.18
C ILE A 534 -7.07 3.66 37.44
N VAL A 535 -8.19 4.26 37.03
CA VAL A 535 -8.21 5.56 36.34
C VAL A 535 -7.58 6.67 37.21
N THR A 536 -7.88 6.69 38.50
CA THR A 536 -7.28 7.65 39.43
C THR A 536 -5.76 7.46 39.50
N GLU A 537 -5.28 6.23 39.61
CA GLU A 537 -3.85 5.91 39.60
C GLU A 537 -3.17 6.31 38.29
N MET A 538 -3.80 6.04 37.15
CA MET A 538 -3.30 6.45 35.81
C MET A 538 -3.16 7.96 35.71
N ILE A 539 -4.07 8.75 36.26
CA ILE A 539 -4.02 10.21 36.21
C ILE A 539 -2.98 10.74 37.18
N GLU A 540 -2.89 10.20 38.41
CA GLU A 540 -1.99 10.68 39.46
C GLU A 540 -0.52 10.31 39.21
N ASN A 541 -0.26 9.20 38.54
CA ASN A 541 1.09 8.71 38.29
C ASN A 541 1.68 9.32 37.01
N VAL A 542 2.60 10.27 37.17
CA VAL A 542 3.29 10.96 36.05
C VAL A 542 4.16 10.00 35.20
N SER A 543 4.58 8.86 35.79
CA SER A 543 5.51 7.92 35.11
C SER A 543 4.81 6.96 34.15
N VAL A 544 3.49 6.90 34.13
CA VAL A 544 2.72 6.05 33.21
C VAL A 544 2.89 6.58 31.79
N ASP A 545 3.05 5.66 30.82
CA ASP A 545 3.10 6.02 29.41
C ASP A 545 1.85 6.80 28.96
N SER A 546 2.05 7.83 28.16
CA SER A 546 0.96 8.73 27.73
C SER A 546 -0.12 8.01 26.92
N ILE A 547 0.28 7.07 26.05
CA ILE A 547 -0.64 6.30 25.21
C ILE A 547 -1.45 5.32 26.07
N THR A 548 -0.81 4.68 27.04
CA THR A 548 -1.48 3.80 28.00
C THR A 548 -2.53 4.57 28.81
N ARG A 549 -2.16 5.74 29.35
CA ARG A 549 -3.08 6.61 30.09
C ARG A 549 -4.29 6.98 29.25
N GLU A 550 -4.07 7.43 28.03
CA GLU A 550 -5.12 7.82 27.09
C GLU A 550 -6.07 6.65 26.80
N ARG A 551 -5.54 5.44 26.53
CA ARG A 551 -6.34 4.24 26.26
C ARG A 551 -7.20 3.81 27.43
N ILE A 552 -6.66 3.83 28.65
CA ILE A 552 -7.43 3.45 29.85
C ILE A 552 -8.54 4.47 30.13
N ILE A 553 -8.27 5.77 29.94
CA ILE A 553 -9.29 6.81 30.05
C ILE A 553 -10.38 6.65 28.98
N ASN A 554 -9.98 6.35 27.74
CA ASN A 554 -10.91 6.03 26.66
C ASN A 554 -11.78 4.83 27.03
N SER A 555 -11.18 3.74 27.49
CA SER A 555 -11.88 2.52 27.94
C SER A 555 -12.94 2.81 29.00
N TYR A 556 -12.57 3.57 30.02
CA TYR A 556 -13.49 3.98 31.08
C TYR A 556 -14.65 4.82 30.54
N SER A 557 -14.34 5.73 29.60
CA SER A 557 -15.35 6.59 28.99
C SER A 557 -16.30 5.81 28.06
N SER A 558 -15.81 4.79 27.36
CA SER A 558 -16.65 3.88 26.56
C SER A 558 -17.64 3.12 27.46
N ILE A 559 -17.19 2.67 28.63
CA ILE A 559 -18.09 2.01 29.60
C ILE A 559 -19.11 3.02 30.18
N ILE A 560 -18.70 4.27 30.48
CA ILE A 560 -19.61 5.35 30.93
C ILE A 560 -20.67 5.60 29.84
N GLN A 561 -20.28 5.64 28.58
CA GLN A 561 -21.19 5.84 27.45
C GLN A 561 -22.26 4.72 27.42
N GLY A 562 -21.90 3.48 27.75
CA GLY A 562 -22.82 2.35 27.83
C GLY A 562 -23.92 2.49 28.91
N VAL A 563 -23.76 3.38 29.92
CA VAL A 563 -24.76 3.60 30.98
C VAL A 563 -26.01 4.25 30.39
N ARG A 564 -27.15 3.56 30.54
CA ARG A 564 -28.43 3.99 29.96
C ARG A 564 -29.11 5.16 30.73
N ASP A 565 -28.88 5.27 32.04
CA ASP A 565 -29.38 6.40 32.80
C ASP A 565 -28.48 7.63 32.61
N PRO A 566 -28.93 8.68 31.90
CA PRO A 566 -28.13 9.84 31.61
C PRO A 566 -27.66 10.62 32.86
N GLN A 567 -28.40 10.53 33.97
CA GLN A 567 -27.98 11.15 35.23
C GLN A 567 -26.75 10.42 35.79
N VAL A 568 -26.82 9.10 35.88
CA VAL A 568 -25.69 8.27 36.38
C VAL A 568 -24.49 8.41 35.45
N GLN A 569 -24.71 8.40 34.13
CA GLN A 569 -23.69 8.66 33.09
C GLN A 569 -23.00 10.00 33.34
N GLY A 570 -23.78 11.06 33.51
CA GLY A 570 -23.28 12.42 33.76
C GLY A 570 -22.48 12.51 35.09
N GLU A 571 -22.91 11.80 36.18
CA GLU A 571 -22.19 11.80 37.44
C GLU A 571 -20.78 11.16 37.32
N TYR A 572 -20.65 10.03 36.59
CA TYR A 572 -19.34 9.42 36.40
C TYR A 572 -18.45 10.33 35.54
N LEU A 573 -18.98 10.90 34.48
CA LEU A 573 -18.24 11.81 33.58
C LEU A 573 -17.82 13.10 34.31
N HIS A 574 -18.73 13.70 35.14
CA HIS A 574 -18.44 14.89 35.92
C HIS A 574 -17.24 14.65 36.86
N ARG A 575 -17.23 13.52 37.60
CA ARG A 575 -16.13 13.18 38.49
C ARG A 575 -14.81 12.97 37.79
N LEU A 576 -14.83 12.33 36.61
CA LEU A 576 -13.63 12.14 35.79
C LEU A 576 -13.06 13.48 35.33
N LEU A 577 -13.91 14.35 34.79
CA LEU A 577 -13.51 15.69 34.35
C LEU A 577 -13.03 16.58 35.50
N GLU A 578 -13.67 16.48 36.67
CA GLU A 578 -13.24 17.20 37.90
C GLU A 578 -11.82 16.79 38.31
N LEU A 579 -11.52 15.48 38.28
CA LEU A 579 -10.18 14.97 38.57
C LEU A 579 -9.13 15.53 37.57
N LEU A 580 -9.41 15.47 36.27
CA LEU A 580 -8.52 16.02 35.25
C LEU A 580 -8.34 17.54 35.34
N LEU A 581 -9.43 18.28 35.62
CA LEU A 581 -9.40 19.73 35.80
C LEU A 581 -8.54 20.10 37.03
N LYS A 582 -8.69 19.39 38.15
CA LYS A 582 -7.90 19.61 39.37
C LYS A 582 -6.42 19.41 39.09
N HIS A 583 -6.05 18.24 38.57
CA HIS A 583 -4.64 17.90 38.30
C HIS A 583 -4.00 18.82 37.26
N SER A 584 -4.71 19.13 36.18
CA SER A 584 -4.20 20.06 35.16
C SER A 584 -3.98 21.46 35.72
N THR A 585 -4.92 21.97 36.52
CA THR A 585 -4.82 23.29 37.15
C THR A 585 -3.66 23.38 38.16
N GLU A 586 -3.49 22.35 38.99
CA GLU A 586 -2.36 22.27 39.93
C GLU A 586 -1.00 22.27 39.22
N MET A 587 -0.86 21.52 38.15
CA MET A 587 0.39 21.43 37.38
C MET A 587 0.65 22.67 36.54
N LEU A 588 -0.38 23.26 35.89
CA LEU A 588 -0.26 24.50 35.16
C LEU A 588 0.24 25.66 36.07
N ASN A 589 -0.27 25.75 37.30
CA ASN A 589 0.15 26.77 38.26
C ASN A 589 1.61 26.60 38.74
N ARG A 590 2.19 25.41 38.62
CA ARG A 590 3.59 25.12 38.96
C ARG A 590 4.56 25.35 37.80
N LEU A 591 4.08 25.44 36.55
CA LEU A 591 4.90 25.45 35.35
C LEU A 591 5.91 26.58 35.31
N ASP A 592 5.52 27.78 35.73
CA ASP A 592 6.35 28.99 35.63
C ASP A 592 7.51 29.04 36.65
N GLY A 593 7.57 28.10 37.61
CA GLY A 593 8.61 28.06 38.66
C GLY A 593 9.56 26.85 38.56
N LEU A 594 9.43 25.99 37.55
CA LEU A 594 10.19 24.75 37.47
C LEU A 594 11.58 24.91 36.78
N PRO A 595 12.60 24.16 37.26
CA PRO A 595 13.86 24.00 36.54
C PRO A 595 13.68 23.43 35.14
N LYS A 596 14.53 23.78 34.17
CA LYS A 596 14.43 23.34 32.80
C LYS A 596 14.30 21.82 32.64
N GLU A 597 15.04 21.04 33.41
CA GLU A 597 15.05 19.56 33.36
C GLU A 597 13.70 18.94 33.74
N GLN A 598 12.93 19.59 34.60
CA GLN A 598 11.59 19.11 35.02
C GLN A 598 10.47 19.69 34.18
N LEU A 599 10.74 20.82 33.51
CA LEU A 599 9.77 21.53 32.69
C LEU A 599 9.25 20.70 31.50
N ASP A 600 10.14 20.00 30.80
CA ASP A 600 9.77 19.22 29.63
C ASP A 600 8.93 18.01 30.03
N GLN A 601 9.27 17.33 31.14
CA GLN A 601 8.51 16.21 31.68
C GLN A 601 7.08 16.64 32.14
N VAL A 602 6.97 17.80 32.79
CA VAL A 602 5.66 18.32 33.19
C VAL A 602 4.83 18.76 31.99
N LYS A 603 5.47 19.33 30.96
CA LYS A 603 4.78 19.65 29.70
C LYS A 603 4.25 18.40 29.00
N GLU A 604 5.05 17.35 28.90
CA GLU A 604 4.60 16.07 28.30
C GLU A 604 3.44 15.48 29.09
N TYR A 605 3.51 15.51 30.42
CA TYR A 605 2.40 15.07 31.26
C TYR A 605 1.14 15.91 31.00
N LEU A 606 1.24 17.25 30.98
CA LEU A 606 0.09 18.11 30.70
C LEU A 606 -0.51 17.87 29.31
N ILE A 607 0.33 17.66 28.30
CA ILE A 607 -0.14 17.27 26.95
C ILE A 607 -0.91 15.96 27.05
N SER A 608 -0.42 14.96 27.80
CA SER A 608 -1.15 13.71 27.98
C SER A 608 -2.50 13.88 28.72
N ILE A 609 -2.63 14.88 29.59
CA ILE A 609 -3.92 15.18 30.26
C ILE A 609 -4.94 15.76 29.27
N ILE A 610 -4.54 16.67 28.40
CA ILE A 610 -5.46 17.17 27.36
C ILE A 610 -5.80 16.07 26.33
N SER A 611 -4.86 15.19 26.01
CA SER A 611 -5.14 13.98 25.20
C SER A 611 -6.15 13.06 25.87
N CYS A 612 -6.13 12.94 27.21
CA CYS A 612 -7.16 12.20 27.94
C CYS A 612 -8.55 12.81 27.77
N VAL A 613 -8.68 14.15 27.74
CA VAL A 613 -9.99 14.79 27.46
C VAL A 613 -10.47 14.51 26.05
N SER A 614 -9.58 14.52 25.09
CA SER A 614 -9.86 14.10 23.70
C SER A 614 -10.28 12.62 23.64
N ALA A 615 -9.61 11.75 24.40
CA ALA A 615 -9.96 10.33 24.50
C ALA A 615 -11.34 10.11 25.15
N ILE A 616 -11.70 10.90 26.16
CA ILE A 616 -13.07 10.89 26.71
C ILE A 616 -14.08 11.24 25.61
N GLY A 617 -13.79 12.26 24.80
CA GLY A 617 -14.65 12.62 23.68
C GLY A 617 -14.90 11.47 22.69
N ARG A 618 -13.84 10.72 22.38
CA ARG A 618 -13.97 9.51 21.51
C ARG A 618 -14.76 8.39 22.20
N GLY A 619 -14.45 8.08 23.45
CA GLY A 619 -15.13 7.02 24.20
C GLY A 619 -16.62 7.30 24.43
N MET A 620 -17.00 8.58 24.56
CA MET A 620 -18.39 9.01 24.73
C MET A 620 -19.20 9.08 23.42
N GLN A 621 -18.59 8.88 22.25
CA GLN A 621 -19.32 8.81 20.98
C GLN A 621 -20.21 7.57 20.95
N LEU A 622 -21.35 7.71 20.29
CA LEU A 622 -22.24 6.57 20.05
C LEU A 622 -21.59 5.61 19.03
N PRO A 623 -21.58 4.29 19.30
CA PRO A 623 -21.02 3.32 18.36
C PRO A 623 -21.83 3.22 17.05
N ASP A 624 -23.16 3.42 17.14
CA ASP A 624 -24.10 3.28 16.03
C ASP A 624 -25.04 4.49 15.95
N ALA A 625 -25.99 4.46 15.02
CA ALA A 625 -27.02 5.48 14.93
C ALA A 625 -27.85 5.54 16.24
N PRO A 626 -28.31 6.73 16.69
CA PRO A 626 -29.04 6.85 17.94
C PRO A 626 -30.27 5.95 18.04
N GLU A 627 -30.94 5.67 16.92
CA GLU A 627 -32.09 4.78 16.85
C GLU A 627 -31.75 3.32 17.10
N ASP A 628 -30.55 2.91 16.74
CA ASP A 628 -30.05 1.56 16.95
C ASP A 628 -29.60 1.35 18.42
N VAL A 629 -29.04 2.41 19.02
CA VAL A 629 -28.59 2.40 20.42
C VAL A 629 -29.77 2.56 21.39
N TYR A 630 -30.69 3.50 21.13
CA TYR A 630 -31.87 3.81 21.95
C TYR A 630 -33.14 3.39 21.20
N THR A 631 -33.52 2.14 21.37
CA THR A 631 -34.69 1.55 20.68
C THR A 631 -36.03 2.08 21.20
N ASP A 632 -36.11 2.56 22.45
CA ASP A 632 -37.30 3.23 22.99
C ASP A 632 -37.25 4.75 22.72
N PRO A 633 -38.20 5.31 21.97
CA PRO A 633 -38.26 6.75 21.70
C PRO A 633 -38.33 7.62 22.95
N LYS A 634 -38.83 7.10 24.08
CA LYS A 634 -38.87 7.82 25.38
C LYS A 634 -37.50 7.94 25.98
N GLU A 635 -36.70 6.89 25.92
CA GLU A 635 -35.32 6.86 26.38
C GLU A 635 -34.49 7.86 25.58
N LEU A 636 -34.60 7.84 24.24
CA LEU A 636 -33.95 8.80 23.36
C LEU A 636 -34.30 10.26 23.70
N GLN A 637 -35.57 10.54 23.95
CA GLN A 637 -36.03 11.89 24.36
C GLN A 637 -35.45 12.29 25.72
N LEU A 638 -35.37 11.38 26.68
CA LEU A 638 -34.85 11.63 28.03
C LEU A 638 -33.35 11.95 28.00
N VAL A 639 -32.57 11.17 27.25
CA VAL A 639 -31.13 11.39 27.04
C VAL A 639 -30.88 12.71 26.33
N SER A 640 -31.61 12.97 25.22
CA SER A 640 -31.50 14.21 24.47
C SER A 640 -31.85 15.45 25.33
N LYS A 641 -32.90 15.37 26.15
CA LYS A 641 -33.27 16.44 27.06
C LYS A 641 -32.19 16.69 28.11
N TYR A 642 -31.68 15.63 28.73
CA TYR A 642 -30.65 15.72 29.76
C TYR A 642 -29.40 16.46 29.26
N TRP A 643 -28.88 16.04 28.08
CA TRP A 643 -27.67 16.65 27.54
C TRP A 643 -27.89 18.05 26.95
N THR A 644 -29.13 18.38 26.58
CA THR A 644 -29.48 19.76 26.20
C THR A 644 -29.52 20.70 27.42
N GLU A 645 -30.03 20.21 28.57
CA GLU A 645 -30.11 20.98 29.82
C GLU A 645 -28.77 21.03 30.58
N ASP A 646 -27.92 20.03 30.40
CA ASP A 646 -26.60 19.86 31.06
C ASP A 646 -26.60 20.25 32.56
N PRO A 647 -27.38 19.54 33.39
CA PRO A 647 -27.60 19.95 34.77
C PRO A 647 -26.34 19.91 35.66
N LEU A 648 -25.32 19.18 35.27
CA LEU A 648 -24.04 19.09 35.98
C LEU A 648 -22.96 20.04 35.43
N GLY A 649 -23.25 20.78 34.37
CA GLY A 649 -22.31 21.72 33.74
C GLY A 649 -21.10 21.05 33.10
N ILE A 650 -21.27 19.88 32.51
CA ILE A 650 -20.22 19.10 31.82
C ILE A 650 -19.57 19.91 30.70
N HIS A 651 -20.37 20.57 29.84
CA HIS A 651 -19.87 21.44 28.80
C HIS A 651 -18.97 22.56 29.35
N ALA A 652 -19.39 23.18 30.46
CA ALA A 652 -18.59 24.23 31.10
C ALA A 652 -17.26 23.70 31.65
N GLN A 653 -17.24 22.50 32.24
CA GLN A 653 -16.00 21.86 32.72
C GLN A 653 -15.04 21.57 31.57
N ILE A 654 -15.51 20.96 30.49
CA ILE A 654 -14.66 20.67 29.30
C ILE A 654 -14.07 21.96 28.74
N LEU A 655 -14.91 23.01 28.56
CA LEU A 655 -14.46 24.30 28.08
C LEU A 655 -13.47 24.98 28.99
N GLN A 656 -13.64 24.85 30.33
CA GLN A 656 -12.67 25.38 31.29
C GLN A 656 -11.31 24.69 31.14
N ILE A 657 -11.27 23.36 30.97
CA ILE A 657 -10.02 22.63 30.71
C ILE A 657 -9.40 23.16 29.41
N VAL A 658 -10.17 23.18 28.30
CA VAL A 658 -9.70 23.68 27.00
C VAL A 658 -9.14 25.10 27.08
N GLN A 659 -9.82 26.00 27.78
CA GLN A 659 -9.37 27.39 27.98
C GLN A 659 -8.09 27.48 28.80
N ASN A 660 -7.95 26.70 29.88
CA ASN A 660 -6.74 26.63 30.67
C ASN A 660 -5.52 26.24 29.85
N PHE A 661 -5.65 25.28 28.92
CA PHE A 661 -4.57 24.87 28.04
C PHE A 661 -4.35 25.86 26.88
N ALA A 662 -5.42 26.35 26.27
CA ALA A 662 -5.33 27.21 25.11
C ALA A 662 -4.85 28.64 25.42
N MET A 663 -5.16 29.16 26.64
CA MET A 663 -4.98 30.59 26.99
C MET A 663 -4.32 30.79 28.34
N GLY A 664 -4.27 29.79 29.22
CA GLY A 664 -3.79 29.92 30.62
C GLY A 664 -2.28 29.83 30.75
N SER A 665 -1.53 29.28 29.82
CA SER A 665 -0.07 29.14 29.89
C SER A 665 0.59 29.58 28.61
N GLU A 666 1.56 30.52 28.70
CA GLU A 666 2.35 30.94 27.55
C GLU A 666 3.18 29.84 26.91
N GLN A 667 3.51 28.80 27.68
CA GLN A 667 4.36 27.68 27.23
C GLN A 667 3.58 26.60 26.49
N LEU A 668 2.26 26.51 26.67
CA LEU A 668 1.38 25.49 26.08
C LEU A 668 0.41 26.07 25.06
N SER A 669 0.11 27.37 25.16
CA SER A 669 -0.92 28.00 24.34
C SER A 669 -0.68 27.88 22.83
N ASP A 670 0.57 27.91 22.39
CA ASP A 670 0.94 27.79 20.99
C ASP A 670 1.60 26.43 20.65
N ASN A 671 1.45 25.45 21.55
CA ASN A 671 1.94 24.09 21.30
C ASN A 671 1.03 23.36 20.30
N LEU A 672 1.63 22.77 19.28
CA LEU A 672 0.92 22.11 18.18
C LEU A 672 0.09 20.90 18.67
N LYS A 673 0.67 20.03 19.52
CA LYS A 673 -0.03 18.85 20.08
C LYS A 673 -1.23 19.26 20.92
N VAL A 674 -1.11 20.31 21.75
CA VAL A 674 -2.24 20.84 22.53
C VAL A 674 -3.35 21.34 21.59
N ALA A 675 -3.01 22.02 20.52
CA ALA A 675 -3.98 22.51 19.55
C ALA A 675 -4.68 21.37 18.80
N GLU A 676 -3.94 20.33 18.41
CA GLU A 676 -4.47 19.09 17.80
C GLU A 676 -5.48 18.40 18.73
N GLU A 677 -5.16 18.26 20.00
CA GLU A 677 -6.06 17.64 20.98
C GLU A 677 -7.31 18.49 21.24
N ILE A 678 -7.18 19.80 21.30
CA ILE A 678 -8.33 20.71 21.41
C ILE A 678 -9.24 20.61 20.18
N GLU A 679 -8.65 20.55 18.99
CA GLU A 679 -9.42 20.29 17.75
C GLU A 679 -10.16 18.95 17.84
N ALA A 680 -9.50 17.89 18.28
CA ALA A 680 -10.09 16.57 18.45
C ALA A 680 -11.24 16.56 19.47
N ILE A 681 -11.13 17.30 20.59
CA ILE A 681 -12.20 17.49 21.58
C ILE A 681 -13.45 18.07 20.92
N PHE A 682 -13.32 19.16 20.19
CA PHE A 682 -14.49 19.76 19.51
C PHE A 682 -15.02 18.88 18.36
N LYS A 683 -14.12 18.19 17.67
CA LYS A 683 -14.46 17.32 16.55
C LYS A 683 -15.28 16.11 16.95
N SER A 684 -15.06 15.54 18.14
CA SER A 684 -15.79 14.35 18.63
C SER A 684 -17.29 14.58 18.70
N GLY A 685 -17.75 15.81 18.98
CA GLY A 685 -19.18 16.16 18.99
C GLY A 685 -19.75 16.60 17.64
N LEU A 686 -18.91 16.94 16.65
CA LEU A 686 -19.41 17.41 15.33
C LEU A 686 -20.00 16.29 14.47
N THR A 687 -19.72 15.04 14.76
CA THR A 687 -20.25 13.87 14.06
C THR A 687 -21.54 13.34 14.68
N GLU A 688 -21.84 13.72 15.91
CA GLU A 688 -22.99 13.28 16.63
C GLU A 688 -24.29 13.92 16.10
N SER A 689 -25.34 13.12 15.97
CA SER A 689 -26.64 13.56 15.45
C SER A 689 -27.65 13.94 16.56
N MET A 690 -27.30 13.67 17.84
CA MET A 690 -28.09 14.02 19.01
C MET A 690 -27.25 14.79 20.03
N PRO A 691 -27.88 15.53 20.96
CA PRO A 691 -27.18 16.16 22.07
C PRO A 691 -26.39 15.17 22.91
N GLY A 692 -25.16 15.51 23.26
CA GLY A 692 -24.24 14.70 24.04
C GLY A 692 -23.20 15.54 24.78
N PRO A 693 -22.36 14.98 25.60
CA PRO A 693 -21.44 15.71 26.48
C PRO A 693 -20.37 16.52 25.71
N PHE A 694 -20.07 16.15 24.48
CA PHE A 694 -19.10 16.85 23.62
C PHE A 694 -19.75 17.59 22.46
N VAL A 695 -21.08 17.65 22.40
CA VAL A 695 -21.84 18.38 21.38
C VAL A 695 -22.01 19.83 21.81
N PHE A 696 -21.12 20.70 21.40
CA PHE A 696 -21.13 22.12 21.74
C PHE A 696 -21.95 22.94 20.77
N PRO A 697 -22.61 24.03 21.23
CA PRO A 697 -23.21 25.00 20.35
C PRO A 697 -22.17 25.58 19.37
N PRO A 698 -22.47 25.63 18.06
CA PRO A 698 -21.51 26.07 17.04
C PRO A 698 -21.00 27.51 17.27
N GLU A 699 -21.82 28.39 17.84
CA GLU A 699 -21.46 29.75 18.20
C GLU A 699 -20.35 29.79 19.26
N LEU A 700 -20.36 28.86 20.19
CA LEU A 700 -19.38 28.77 21.26
C LEU A 700 -18.00 28.33 20.73
N ILE A 701 -17.99 27.34 19.84
CA ILE A 701 -16.75 26.91 19.15
C ILE A 701 -16.19 28.08 18.31
N THR A 702 -17.07 28.78 17.61
CA THR A 702 -16.70 29.94 16.80
C THR A 702 -16.13 31.08 17.65
N GLN A 703 -16.70 31.38 18.82
CA GLN A 703 -16.15 32.34 19.76
C GLN A 703 -14.78 31.92 20.29
N PHE A 704 -14.60 30.65 20.62
CA PHE A 704 -13.31 30.12 21.00
C PHE A 704 -12.27 30.31 19.91
N ILE A 705 -12.56 29.96 18.63
CA ILE A 705 -11.66 30.12 17.49
C ILE A 705 -11.23 31.58 17.34
N THR A 706 -12.18 32.53 17.35
CA THR A 706 -11.87 33.94 17.19
C THR A 706 -11.06 34.51 18.33
N ALA A 707 -11.38 34.15 19.58
CA ALA A 707 -10.62 34.53 20.75
C ALA A 707 -9.19 33.98 20.71
N LYS A 708 -9.03 32.72 20.26
CA LYS A 708 -7.71 32.10 20.16
C LYS A 708 -6.87 32.75 19.07
N ILE A 709 -7.40 32.98 17.88
CA ILE A 709 -6.69 33.69 16.80
C ILE A 709 -6.19 35.06 17.27
N ALA A 710 -6.98 35.81 18.04
CA ALA A 710 -6.61 37.12 18.55
C ALA A 710 -5.45 37.07 19.57
N THR A 711 -5.19 35.94 20.20
CA THR A 711 -4.17 35.75 21.26
C THR A 711 -2.92 35.01 20.79
N LEU A 712 -2.86 34.53 19.55
CA LEU A 712 -1.72 33.80 19.00
C LEU A 712 -0.45 34.66 18.99
N LYS A 713 0.65 34.12 19.50
CA LYS A 713 2.00 34.70 19.40
C LYS A 713 2.77 34.12 18.20
N THR A 714 2.50 32.87 17.87
CA THR A 714 3.03 32.19 16.71
C THR A 714 1.87 31.66 15.85
N PHE A 715 2.09 31.39 14.58
CA PHE A 715 1.02 31.01 13.66
C PHE A 715 1.00 29.51 13.36
N ASN A 716 1.81 28.69 14.03
CA ASN A 716 1.93 27.25 13.79
C ASN A 716 0.61 26.50 14.02
N THR A 717 -0.25 26.97 14.91
CA THR A 717 -1.55 26.37 15.22
C THR A 717 -2.72 26.98 14.43
N LEU A 718 -2.46 28.01 13.65
CA LEU A 718 -3.48 28.69 12.86
C LEU A 718 -4.16 27.80 11.82
N PRO A 719 -3.45 26.88 11.12
CA PRO A 719 -4.07 25.94 10.20
C PRO A 719 -5.15 25.09 10.85
N LEU A 720 -4.94 24.60 12.07
CA LEU A 720 -5.90 23.79 12.82
C LEU A 720 -7.18 24.57 13.16
N LEU A 721 -7.05 25.86 13.52
CA LEU A 721 -8.20 26.73 13.82
C LEU A 721 -9.05 26.99 12.57
N TYR A 722 -8.41 27.15 11.40
CA TYR A 722 -9.13 27.31 10.12
C TYR A 722 -9.84 26.01 9.73
N ASP A 723 -9.17 24.87 9.89
CA ASP A 723 -9.76 23.56 9.60
C ASP A 723 -10.94 23.28 10.54
N LEU A 724 -10.79 23.56 11.83
CA LEU A 724 -11.86 23.43 12.81
C LEU A 724 -13.09 24.27 12.41
N PHE A 725 -12.88 25.57 12.05
CA PHE A 725 -13.99 26.42 11.61
C PHE A 725 -14.69 25.85 10.35
N GLY A 726 -13.91 25.37 9.39
CA GLY A 726 -14.43 24.70 8.19
C GLY A 726 -15.26 23.46 8.52
N LYS A 727 -14.84 22.65 9.51
CA LYS A 727 -15.56 21.47 10.00
C LYS A 727 -16.86 21.85 10.72
N VAL A 728 -16.84 22.87 11.58
CA VAL A 728 -18.04 23.41 12.25
C VAL A 728 -19.09 23.84 11.24
N ILE A 729 -18.69 24.59 10.20
CA ILE A 729 -19.61 25.01 9.13
C ILE A 729 -20.19 23.80 8.38
N ARG A 730 -19.36 22.81 8.05
CA ARG A 730 -19.83 21.60 7.37
C ARG A 730 -20.91 20.86 8.17
N ALA A 731 -20.68 20.71 9.45
CA ALA A 731 -21.57 19.98 10.36
C ALA A 731 -22.86 20.77 10.65
N ASN A 732 -22.75 22.08 10.93
CA ASN A 732 -23.82 22.88 11.55
C ASN A 732 -24.36 24.02 10.66
N HIS A 733 -24.10 24.01 9.36
CA HIS A 733 -24.48 25.10 8.46
C HIS A 733 -25.98 25.45 8.46
N ARG A 734 -26.85 24.55 8.90
CA ARG A 734 -28.31 24.79 8.97
C ARG A 734 -28.73 25.56 10.23
N ASP A 735 -27.97 25.38 11.30
CA ASP A 735 -28.28 25.90 12.63
C ASP A 735 -27.56 27.23 12.92
N MET A 736 -26.53 27.53 12.12
CA MET A 736 -25.75 28.78 12.26
C MET A 736 -26.37 29.95 11.52
N SER A 737 -26.38 31.12 12.14
CA SER A 737 -26.80 32.32 11.47
C SER A 737 -25.78 32.79 10.42
N ALA A 738 -26.24 33.11 9.21
CA ALA A 738 -25.37 33.62 8.15
C ALA A 738 -24.64 34.91 8.56
N GLU A 739 -25.26 35.71 9.46
CA GLU A 739 -24.61 36.93 9.99
C GLU A 739 -23.47 36.64 10.95
N SER A 740 -23.63 35.64 11.83
CA SER A 740 -22.56 35.22 12.76
C SER A 740 -21.37 34.69 12.01
N VAL A 741 -21.59 33.82 11.01
CA VAL A 741 -20.51 33.23 10.20
C VAL A 741 -19.80 34.28 9.36
N SER A 742 -20.54 35.19 8.72
CA SER A 742 -19.96 36.29 7.92
C SER A 742 -19.08 37.20 8.78
N ARG A 743 -19.53 37.54 10.00
CA ARG A 743 -18.76 38.35 10.96
C ARG A 743 -17.48 37.64 11.40
N THR A 744 -17.59 36.36 11.71
CA THR A 744 -16.40 35.56 12.08
C THR A 744 -15.41 35.46 10.94
N LEU A 745 -15.89 35.21 9.71
CA LEU A 745 -15.05 35.15 8.53
C LEU A 745 -14.35 36.48 8.25
N GLU A 746 -15.05 37.61 8.46
CA GLU A 746 -14.44 38.95 8.35
C GLU A 746 -13.33 39.17 9.41
N GLN A 747 -13.56 38.71 10.65
CA GLN A 747 -12.56 38.77 11.71
C GLN A 747 -11.33 37.90 11.39
N ILE A 748 -11.54 36.66 10.92
CA ILE A 748 -10.48 35.75 10.49
C ILE A 748 -9.68 36.39 9.34
N TRP A 749 -10.37 36.91 8.34
CA TRP A 749 -9.77 37.55 7.17
C TRP A 749 -8.95 38.80 7.54
N THR A 750 -9.53 39.64 8.38
CA THR A 750 -8.83 40.85 8.87
C THR A 750 -7.61 40.47 9.70
N GLY A 751 -7.71 39.46 10.54
CA GLY A 751 -6.60 38.89 11.29
C GLY A 751 -5.49 38.38 10.37
N PHE A 752 -5.84 37.60 9.34
CA PHE A 752 -4.89 37.11 8.34
C PHE A 752 -4.13 38.23 7.63
N GLN A 753 -4.83 39.31 7.27
CA GLN A 753 -4.22 40.46 6.59
C GLN A 753 -3.37 41.35 7.52
N SER A 754 -3.78 41.52 8.78
CA SER A 754 -3.18 42.47 9.72
C SER A 754 -2.02 41.92 10.57
N GLN A 755 -1.98 40.63 10.83
CA GLN A 755 -1.08 39.98 11.79
C GLN A 755 0.28 39.59 11.24
N LYS A 756 0.75 40.08 10.11
CA LYS A 756 2.02 39.68 9.48
C LYS A 756 2.13 38.12 9.32
N VAL A 757 1.00 37.48 9.15
CA VAL A 757 0.95 36.06 8.80
C VAL A 757 1.72 35.89 7.50
N ASP A 758 2.62 34.92 7.46
CA ASP A 758 3.35 34.64 6.23
C ASP A 758 2.40 34.07 5.19
N SER A 759 1.94 34.91 4.28
CA SER A 759 1.04 34.51 3.18
C SER A 759 1.71 33.58 2.16
N SER A 760 3.00 33.28 2.34
CA SER A 760 3.75 32.29 1.55
C SER A 760 3.87 30.94 2.26
N ASP A 761 3.46 30.82 3.53
CA ASP A 761 3.42 29.54 4.25
C ASP A 761 2.33 28.63 3.65
N PRO A 762 2.72 27.51 3.04
CA PRO A 762 1.76 26.65 2.34
C PRO A 762 0.69 26.05 3.24
N ASP A 763 1.02 25.73 4.49
CA ASP A 763 0.09 25.08 5.43
C ASP A 763 -1.03 26.05 5.84
N ILE A 764 -0.67 27.29 6.13
CA ILE A 764 -1.62 28.35 6.47
C ILE A 764 -2.52 28.66 5.27
N VAL A 765 -1.92 28.81 4.09
CA VAL A 765 -2.66 29.10 2.85
C VAL A 765 -3.61 27.96 2.50
N GLN A 766 -3.14 26.71 2.58
CA GLN A 766 -3.96 25.53 2.33
C GLN A 766 -5.17 25.48 3.26
N ALA A 767 -4.95 25.63 4.57
CA ALA A 767 -6.02 25.54 5.57
C ALA A 767 -7.05 26.68 5.40
N LEU A 768 -6.59 27.91 5.12
CA LEU A 768 -7.47 29.03 4.84
C LEU A 768 -8.34 28.78 3.61
N ILE A 769 -7.75 28.34 2.50
CA ILE A 769 -8.48 28.03 1.26
C ILE A 769 -9.41 26.83 1.48
N GLY A 770 -8.98 25.81 2.23
CA GLY A 770 -9.78 24.65 2.61
C GLY A 770 -11.04 25.02 3.41
N MET A 771 -10.88 25.95 4.36
CA MET A 771 -11.99 26.55 5.11
C MET A 771 -12.95 27.30 4.19
N LEU A 772 -12.44 28.16 3.29
CA LEU A 772 -13.27 28.90 2.31
C LEU A 772 -14.00 27.93 1.37
N ALA A 773 -13.34 26.84 0.95
CA ALA A 773 -13.95 25.77 0.15
C ALA A 773 -15.04 25.02 0.92
N ALA A 774 -14.89 24.83 2.23
CA ALA A 774 -15.94 24.25 3.07
C ALA A 774 -17.19 25.14 3.13
N ILE A 775 -17.02 26.46 3.32
CA ILE A 775 -18.11 27.43 3.34
C ILE A 775 -18.80 27.48 1.97
N ALA A 776 -18.03 27.61 0.88
CA ALA A 776 -18.56 27.66 -0.48
C ALA A 776 -19.35 26.39 -0.85
N GLY A 777 -18.97 25.23 -0.31
CA GLY A 777 -19.64 23.95 -0.56
C GLY A 777 -20.85 23.68 0.32
N SER A 778 -20.85 24.14 1.57
CA SER A 778 -21.91 23.84 2.54
C SER A 778 -22.99 24.94 2.59
N SER A 779 -22.57 26.18 2.58
CA SER A 779 -23.48 27.34 2.69
C SER A 779 -22.89 28.56 1.96
N PRO A 780 -22.92 28.56 0.62
CA PRO A 780 -22.28 29.63 -0.18
C PRO A 780 -22.84 31.03 0.14
N GLY A 781 -24.13 31.15 0.49
CA GLY A 781 -24.73 32.43 0.88
C GLY A 781 -24.04 33.11 2.04
N MET A 782 -23.38 32.40 2.92
CA MET A 782 -22.60 32.96 4.02
C MET A 782 -21.32 33.70 3.53
N LEU A 783 -20.67 33.16 2.52
CA LEU A 783 -19.50 33.76 1.87
C LEU A 783 -19.89 34.92 0.94
N LEU A 784 -21.04 34.81 0.29
CA LEU A 784 -21.48 35.72 -0.75
C LEU A 784 -22.19 36.99 -0.19
N ARG A 785 -22.41 37.06 1.12
CA ARG A 785 -23.16 38.16 1.78
C ARG A 785 -22.41 39.49 1.72
N ASP A 786 -21.10 39.46 1.98
CA ASP A 786 -20.22 40.65 1.88
C ASP A 786 -19.45 40.64 0.55
N SER A 787 -19.84 41.52 -0.34
CA SER A 787 -19.20 41.63 -1.66
C SER A 787 -17.75 42.10 -1.62
N ARG A 788 -17.33 42.88 -0.61
CA ARG A 788 -15.93 43.34 -0.47
C ARG A 788 -15.05 42.19 0.00
N LEU A 789 -15.49 41.47 1.01
CA LEU A 789 -14.78 40.29 1.52
C LEU A 789 -14.68 39.24 0.42
N LEU A 790 -15.78 38.94 -0.28
CA LEU A 790 -15.81 38.01 -1.40
C LEU A 790 -14.78 38.37 -2.48
N GLN A 791 -14.74 39.64 -2.88
CA GLN A 791 -13.81 40.11 -3.89
C GLN A 791 -12.36 39.95 -3.43
N ALA A 792 -12.05 40.27 -2.15
CA ALA A 792 -10.71 40.12 -1.58
C ALA A 792 -10.28 38.65 -1.54
N VAL A 793 -11.18 37.75 -1.11
CA VAL A 793 -10.96 36.30 -1.08
C VAL A 793 -10.71 35.75 -2.49
N VAL A 794 -11.52 36.17 -3.47
CA VAL A 794 -11.37 35.71 -4.86
C VAL A 794 -10.04 36.17 -5.45
N VAL A 795 -9.63 37.43 -5.23
CA VAL A 795 -8.31 37.93 -5.68
C VAL A 795 -7.20 37.11 -5.07
N PHE A 796 -7.24 36.88 -3.76
CA PHE A 796 -6.24 36.04 -3.07
C PHE A 796 -6.18 34.63 -3.67
N CYS A 797 -7.31 33.94 -3.85
CA CYS A 797 -7.32 32.61 -4.45
C CYS A 797 -6.85 32.60 -5.91
N ILE A 798 -7.00 33.69 -6.66
CA ILE A 798 -6.41 33.83 -8.02
C ILE A 798 -4.88 33.92 -7.93
N GLU A 799 -4.37 34.73 -7.01
CA GLU A 799 -2.91 34.88 -6.82
C GLU A 799 -2.25 33.58 -6.39
N GLN A 800 -2.90 32.80 -5.55
CA GLN A 800 -2.40 31.51 -5.09
C GLN A 800 -2.36 30.39 -6.15
N LEU A 801 -2.98 30.58 -7.33
CA LEU A 801 -2.85 29.65 -8.47
C LEU A 801 -1.41 29.47 -8.94
N GLY A 802 -0.51 30.40 -8.62
CA GLY A 802 0.92 30.29 -8.89
C GLY A 802 1.70 29.40 -7.93
N SER A 803 1.07 28.83 -6.90
CA SER A 803 1.70 27.95 -5.93
C SER A 803 2.25 26.68 -6.62
N LYS A 804 3.37 26.17 -6.09
CA LYS A 804 3.97 24.89 -6.49
C LYS A 804 3.53 23.74 -5.60
N GLU A 805 2.94 24.04 -4.46
CA GLU A 805 2.54 23.09 -3.43
C GLU A 805 1.25 22.38 -3.82
N ARG A 806 1.34 21.07 -3.90
CA ARG A 806 0.23 20.20 -4.37
C ARG A 806 -1.04 20.37 -3.55
N PHE A 807 -0.91 20.46 -2.22
CA PHE A 807 -2.06 20.55 -1.31
C PHE A 807 -2.76 21.91 -1.40
N VAL A 808 -2.02 22.98 -1.64
CA VAL A 808 -2.59 24.31 -1.91
C VAL A 808 -3.41 24.29 -3.21
N LEU A 809 -2.87 23.68 -4.28
CA LEU A 809 -3.54 23.54 -5.57
C LEU A 809 -4.83 22.68 -5.44
N GLN A 810 -4.79 21.64 -4.63
CA GLN A 810 -5.97 20.81 -4.34
C GLN A 810 -7.06 21.59 -3.61
N SER A 811 -6.69 22.41 -2.62
CA SER A 811 -7.65 23.26 -1.90
C SER A 811 -8.23 24.34 -2.82
N LEU A 812 -7.43 24.92 -3.73
CA LEU A 812 -7.88 25.84 -4.75
C LEU A 812 -8.86 25.21 -5.75
N GLU A 813 -8.55 23.99 -6.21
CA GLU A 813 -9.46 23.22 -7.08
C GLU A 813 -10.82 23.03 -6.40
N GLN A 814 -10.83 22.62 -5.15
CA GLN A 814 -12.06 22.44 -4.36
C GLN A 814 -12.81 23.76 -4.18
N PHE A 815 -12.11 24.85 -3.84
CA PHE A 815 -12.73 26.15 -3.67
C PHE A 815 -13.40 26.64 -4.96
N TRP A 816 -12.65 26.65 -6.07
CA TRP A 816 -13.13 27.15 -7.35
C TRP A 816 -14.29 26.31 -7.91
N THR A 817 -14.18 24.96 -7.85
CA THR A 817 -15.24 24.09 -8.35
C THR A 817 -16.53 24.24 -7.55
N LYS A 818 -16.45 24.38 -6.22
CA LYS A 818 -17.62 24.60 -5.35
C LYS A 818 -18.23 25.97 -5.55
N LEU A 819 -17.41 27.03 -5.66
CA LEU A 819 -17.89 28.41 -5.88
C LEU A 819 -18.56 28.58 -7.26
N ILE A 820 -18.00 27.97 -8.31
CA ILE A 820 -18.53 28.03 -9.67
C ILE A 820 -19.81 27.21 -9.82
N HIS A 821 -19.83 25.98 -9.29
CA HIS A 821 -21.01 25.11 -9.43
C HIS A 821 -22.18 25.50 -8.53
N LEU A 822 -21.91 26.01 -7.32
CA LEU A 822 -22.91 26.42 -6.33
C LEU A 822 -23.99 25.36 -6.09
N ARG A 823 -23.64 24.12 -5.88
CA ARG A 823 -24.59 22.99 -5.76
C ARG A 823 -25.64 23.21 -4.65
N ARG A 824 -25.26 23.89 -3.55
CA ARG A 824 -26.12 24.24 -2.42
C ARG A 824 -26.52 25.71 -2.37
N GLY A 825 -26.19 26.47 -3.43
CA GLY A 825 -26.57 27.88 -3.56
C GLY A 825 -28.02 28.07 -4.04
N ASN A 826 -28.61 29.16 -3.62
CA ASN A 826 -29.91 29.60 -4.10
C ASN A 826 -29.80 30.41 -5.41
N ARG A 827 -30.93 30.86 -5.95
CA ARG A 827 -30.96 31.67 -7.18
C ARG A 827 -30.21 33.01 -7.04
N GLN A 828 -30.29 33.65 -5.85
CA GLN A 828 -29.62 34.90 -5.57
C GLN A 828 -28.07 34.69 -5.51
N ASP A 829 -27.62 33.62 -4.91
CA ASP A 829 -26.22 33.26 -4.86
C ASP A 829 -25.64 33.10 -6.28
N THR A 830 -26.38 32.41 -7.16
CA THR A 830 -25.98 32.25 -8.57
C THR A 830 -25.87 33.60 -9.29
N ILE A 831 -26.81 34.53 -9.03
CA ILE A 831 -26.78 35.88 -9.60
C ILE A 831 -25.58 36.64 -9.07
N THR A 832 -25.28 36.57 -7.78
CA THR A 832 -24.13 37.25 -7.14
C THR A 832 -22.82 36.79 -7.72
N VAL A 833 -22.57 35.46 -7.83
CA VAL A 833 -21.31 34.93 -8.42
C VAL A 833 -21.23 35.26 -9.91
N ARG A 834 -22.36 35.22 -10.64
CA ARG A 834 -22.35 35.63 -12.04
C ARG A 834 -21.98 37.09 -12.20
N ARG A 835 -22.55 37.99 -11.41
CA ARG A 835 -22.21 39.41 -11.42
C ARG A 835 -20.75 39.67 -11.08
N LEU A 836 -20.19 38.91 -10.12
CA LEU A 836 -18.80 39.01 -9.78
C LEU A 836 -17.90 38.76 -10.99
N PHE A 837 -18.25 37.83 -11.87
CA PHE A 837 -17.45 37.52 -13.07
C PHE A 837 -17.81 38.40 -14.28
N ASP A 838 -19.10 38.80 -14.43
CA ASP A 838 -19.58 39.55 -15.59
C ASP A 838 -19.31 41.06 -15.45
N GLU A 839 -19.42 41.62 -14.23
CA GLU A 839 -19.32 43.07 -13.97
C GLU A 839 -17.91 43.52 -13.54
N THR A 840 -17.01 42.55 -13.27
CA THR A 840 -15.61 42.79 -12.90
C THR A 840 -14.66 42.07 -13.84
N ASP A 841 -13.36 42.42 -13.78
CA ASP A 841 -12.31 41.75 -14.57
C ASP A 841 -11.82 40.42 -13.92
N LEU A 842 -12.49 39.96 -12.84
CA LEU A 842 -12.04 38.78 -12.06
C LEU A 842 -12.13 37.48 -12.83
N GLY A 843 -13.11 37.33 -13.72
CA GLY A 843 -13.23 36.15 -14.59
C GLY A 843 -12.05 36.03 -15.57
N HIS A 844 -11.66 37.15 -16.16
CA HIS A 844 -10.48 37.18 -17.02
C HIS A 844 -9.17 36.98 -16.22
N MET A 845 -9.04 37.61 -15.03
CA MET A 845 -7.89 37.41 -14.14
C MET A 845 -7.74 35.94 -13.70
N LEU A 846 -8.87 35.28 -13.34
CA LEU A 846 -8.88 33.86 -13.01
C LEU A 846 -8.35 33.04 -14.18
N MET A 847 -8.91 33.25 -15.39
CA MET A 847 -8.51 32.46 -16.56
C MET A 847 -7.05 32.70 -16.94
N TYR A 848 -6.59 33.95 -16.87
CA TYR A 848 -5.20 34.28 -17.17
C TYR A 848 -4.21 33.60 -16.21
N ASN A 849 -4.44 33.71 -14.89
CA ASN A 849 -3.56 33.09 -13.89
C ASN A 849 -3.66 31.56 -13.93
N LEU A 850 -4.85 31.00 -14.16
CA LEU A 850 -5.08 29.57 -14.33
C LEU A 850 -4.25 29.00 -15.49
N LEU A 851 -4.33 29.61 -16.68
CA LEU A 851 -3.62 29.14 -17.87
C LEU A 851 -2.12 29.42 -17.78
N LYS A 852 -1.71 30.55 -17.24
CA LYS A 852 -0.31 30.89 -17.02
C LYS A 852 0.36 29.88 -16.07
N SER A 853 -0.28 29.56 -14.96
CA SER A 853 0.21 28.59 -13.99
C SER A 853 0.14 27.16 -14.52
N LEU A 854 -0.90 26.79 -15.26
CA LEU A 854 -1.01 25.51 -15.94
C LEU A 854 0.19 25.25 -16.85
N LEU A 855 0.63 26.24 -17.64
CA LEU A 855 1.72 26.06 -18.61
C LEU A 855 3.10 25.86 -17.97
N VAL A 856 3.29 26.24 -16.70
CA VAL A 856 4.57 26.11 -15.98
C VAL A 856 4.54 25.07 -14.87
N THR A 857 3.37 24.48 -14.57
CA THR A 857 3.21 23.51 -13.49
C THR A 857 3.87 22.17 -13.82
N GLN A 858 4.06 21.33 -12.80
CA GLN A 858 4.51 19.95 -12.97
C GLN A 858 3.38 19.08 -13.56
N ARG A 859 3.76 18.00 -14.27
CA ARG A 859 2.82 17.07 -14.89
C ARG A 859 1.77 16.50 -13.92
N SER A 860 2.19 16.18 -12.70
CA SER A 860 1.33 15.65 -11.63
C SER A 860 0.22 16.61 -11.19
N ASN A 861 0.40 17.91 -11.41
CA ASN A 861 -0.51 18.94 -10.94
C ASN A 861 -1.50 19.45 -12.01
N ILE A 862 -1.37 18.99 -13.26
CA ILE A 862 -2.22 19.42 -14.40
C ILE A 862 -3.71 19.19 -14.08
N SER A 863 -4.04 18.12 -13.38
CA SER A 863 -5.41 17.74 -13.05
C SER A 863 -6.14 18.84 -12.27
N TYR A 864 -5.50 19.48 -11.30
CA TYR A 864 -6.13 20.50 -10.48
C TYR A 864 -6.55 21.71 -11.31
N PHE A 865 -5.70 22.18 -12.20
CA PHE A 865 -6.01 23.27 -13.13
C PHE A 865 -7.07 22.87 -14.13
N THR A 866 -7.05 21.62 -14.59
CA THR A 866 -8.03 21.10 -15.55
C THR A 866 -9.44 21.07 -14.96
N GLU A 867 -9.59 20.65 -13.70
CA GLU A 867 -10.89 20.62 -13.04
C GLU A 867 -11.49 22.02 -12.88
N ILE A 868 -10.67 23.02 -12.52
CA ILE A 868 -11.12 24.42 -12.47
C ILE A 868 -11.54 24.92 -13.87
N LEU A 869 -10.73 24.65 -14.89
CA LEU A 869 -11.05 25.01 -16.27
C LEU A 869 -12.36 24.38 -16.75
N LYS A 870 -12.57 23.08 -16.44
CA LYS A 870 -13.82 22.38 -16.75
C LYS A 870 -15.03 23.02 -16.10
N ALA A 871 -14.93 23.40 -14.82
CA ALA A 871 -15.99 24.07 -14.10
C ALA A 871 -16.37 25.41 -14.76
N VAL A 872 -15.38 26.24 -15.14
CA VAL A 872 -15.59 27.52 -15.82
C VAL A 872 -16.23 27.30 -17.20
N VAL A 873 -15.72 26.37 -17.99
CA VAL A 873 -16.25 26.06 -19.34
C VAL A 873 -17.66 25.51 -19.28
N ALA A 874 -17.98 24.67 -18.31
CA ALA A 874 -19.32 24.13 -18.13
C ALA A 874 -20.35 25.20 -17.73
N LYS A 875 -19.97 26.11 -16.83
CA LYS A 875 -20.89 27.10 -16.24
C LYS A 875 -21.01 28.39 -17.08
N TYR A 876 -19.90 28.86 -17.67
CA TYR A 876 -19.80 30.13 -18.38
C TYR A 876 -19.24 29.99 -19.81
N PRO A 877 -19.83 29.16 -20.71
CA PRO A 877 -19.15 28.73 -21.95
C PRO A 877 -18.80 29.94 -22.87
N MET A 878 -19.64 30.95 -22.97
CA MET A 878 -19.39 32.10 -23.85
C MET A 878 -18.25 32.95 -23.31
N LEU A 879 -18.26 33.27 -22.02
CA LEU A 879 -17.21 34.03 -21.33
C LEU A 879 -15.90 33.26 -21.26
N ALA A 880 -15.97 31.98 -20.96
CA ALA A 880 -14.78 31.11 -20.92
C ALA A 880 -14.02 31.13 -22.24
N LYS A 881 -14.74 31.05 -23.39
CA LYS A 881 -14.09 31.13 -24.70
C LYS A 881 -13.35 32.46 -24.91
N GLN A 882 -14.01 33.58 -24.53
CA GLN A 882 -13.42 34.90 -24.67
C GLN A 882 -12.20 35.07 -23.76
N TRP A 883 -12.34 34.71 -22.48
CA TRP A 883 -11.27 34.81 -21.51
C TRP A 883 -10.08 33.91 -21.86
N MET A 884 -10.32 32.70 -22.34
CA MET A 884 -9.24 31.78 -22.78
C MET A 884 -8.44 32.37 -23.95
N MET A 885 -9.14 32.88 -24.98
CA MET A 885 -8.48 33.48 -26.15
C MET A 885 -7.63 34.70 -25.75
N GLN A 886 -8.20 35.63 -25.01
CA GLN A 886 -7.49 36.83 -24.56
C GLN A 886 -6.28 36.50 -23.66
N SER A 887 -6.48 35.54 -22.73
CA SER A 887 -5.42 35.12 -21.82
C SER A 887 -4.27 34.42 -22.54
N LEU A 888 -4.56 33.46 -23.44
CA LEU A 888 -3.53 32.78 -24.19
C LEU A 888 -2.78 33.67 -25.18
N GLU A 889 -3.49 34.62 -25.81
CA GLU A 889 -2.84 35.64 -26.64
C GLU A 889 -1.86 36.51 -25.82
N LYS A 890 -2.27 36.94 -24.64
CA LYS A 890 -1.42 37.70 -23.73
C LYS A 890 -0.22 36.90 -23.25
N ILE A 891 -0.44 35.66 -22.80
CA ILE A 891 0.62 34.74 -22.35
C ILE A 891 1.60 34.45 -23.49
N ASN A 892 1.09 34.24 -24.73
CA ASN A 892 1.94 34.00 -25.88
C ASN A 892 2.85 35.19 -26.18
N ARG A 893 2.32 36.41 -26.08
CA ARG A 893 3.09 37.64 -26.25
C ARG A 893 4.18 37.78 -25.18
N GLU A 894 3.84 37.59 -23.90
CA GLU A 894 4.78 37.64 -22.78
C GLU A 894 5.91 36.58 -22.92
N ARG A 895 5.60 35.37 -23.40
CA ARG A 895 6.58 34.30 -23.64
C ARG A 895 7.55 34.68 -24.79
N LEU A 896 7.03 35.23 -25.87
CA LEU A 896 7.87 35.68 -27.00
C LEU A 896 8.79 36.84 -26.62
N GLU A 897 8.30 37.81 -25.83
CA GLU A 897 9.09 38.93 -25.32
C GLU A 897 10.21 38.46 -24.37
N SER A 898 9.95 37.36 -23.61
CA SER A 898 10.96 36.74 -22.72
C SER A 898 11.87 35.72 -23.41
N GLY A 899 11.80 35.58 -24.73
CA GLY A 899 12.62 34.65 -25.52
C GLY A 899 12.24 33.17 -25.37
N GLN A 900 11.08 32.89 -24.84
CA GLN A 900 10.54 31.53 -24.71
C GLN A 900 9.80 31.10 -25.99
N LYS A 901 9.60 29.79 -26.16
CA LYS A 901 8.79 29.27 -27.28
C LYS A 901 7.36 29.77 -27.22
N ALA A 902 6.77 30.02 -28.36
CA ALA A 902 5.37 30.36 -28.51
C ALA A 902 4.45 29.27 -27.94
N VAL A 903 3.27 29.67 -27.50
CA VAL A 903 2.25 28.71 -27.05
C VAL A 903 1.74 27.95 -28.30
N SER A 904 1.85 26.63 -28.27
CA SER A 904 1.51 25.80 -29.43
C SER A 904 0.00 25.79 -29.69
N GLU A 905 -0.43 26.08 -30.91
CA GLU A 905 -1.79 25.86 -31.44
C GLU A 905 -2.94 26.28 -30.47
N TYR A 906 -2.80 27.38 -29.74
CA TYR A 906 -3.72 27.76 -28.68
C TYR A 906 -5.16 28.01 -29.17
N GLU A 907 -5.37 28.50 -30.39
CA GLU A 907 -6.69 28.69 -30.98
C GLU A 907 -7.43 27.35 -31.18
N LEU A 908 -6.69 26.33 -31.63
CA LEU A 908 -7.20 24.98 -31.82
C LEU A 908 -7.53 24.34 -30.46
N PHE A 909 -6.66 24.58 -29.46
CA PHE A 909 -6.88 24.13 -28.09
C PHE A 909 -8.20 24.68 -27.53
N VAL A 910 -8.40 26.01 -27.60
CA VAL A 910 -9.63 26.66 -27.14
C VAL A 910 -10.85 26.06 -27.85
N LYS A 911 -10.80 25.91 -29.18
CA LYS A 911 -11.89 25.30 -29.94
C LYS A 911 -12.24 23.88 -29.46
N ARG A 912 -11.23 23.06 -29.26
CA ARG A 912 -11.40 21.65 -28.80
C ARG A 912 -11.92 21.59 -27.35
N VAL A 913 -11.37 22.35 -26.43
CA VAL A 913 -11.83 22.39 -25.03
C VAL A 913 -13.28 22.87 -24.95
N MET A 914 -13.68 23.87 -25.71
CA MET A 914 -15.06 24.34 -25.75
C MET A 914 -16.05 23.27 -26.24
N LEU A 915 -15.62 22.39 -27.16
CA LEU A 915 -16.44 21.29 -27.64
C LEU A 915 -16.70 20.22 -26.57
N THR A 916 -15.81 20.07 -25.59
CA THR A 916 -16.00 19.14 -24.48
C THR A 916 -17.11 19.54 -23.51
N ARG A 917 -17.50 20.79 -23.47
CA ARG A 917 -18.47 21.36 -22.50
C ARG A 917 -18.11 21.05 -21.03
N GLY A 918 -16.84 20.92 -20.72
CA GLY A 918 -16.36 20.60 -19.38
C GLY A 918 -16.44 19.12 -18.98
N THR A 919 -16.59 18.20 -19.95
CA THR A 919 -16.60 16.75 -19.67
C THR A 919 -15.18 16.18 -19.48
N ARG A 920 -15.09 14.90 -19.08
CA ARG A 920 -13.81 14.18 -18.86
C ARG A 920 -12.85 14.21 -20.07
N THR A 921 -13.38 14.35 -21.27
CA THR A 921 -12.55 14.44 -22.49
C THR A 921 -11.63 15.66 -22.50
N ALA A 922 -11.91 16.71 -21.72
CA ALA A 922 -11.02 17.86 -21.55
C ALA A 922 -9.67 17.49 -20.94
N ASN A 923 -9.60 16.45 -20.09
CA ASN A 923 -8.38 16.06 -19.37
C ASN A 923 -7.26 15.69 -20.36
N GLY A 924 -7.57 14.87 -21.36
CA GLY A 924 -6.61 14.51 -22.40
C GLY A 924 -6.15 15.71 -23.27
N LEU A 925 -7.11 16.59 -23.60
CA LEU A 925 -6.82 17.78 -24.40
C LEU A 925 -5.91 18.78 -23.68
N VAL A 926 -6.12 19.00 -22.38
CA VAL A 926 -5.28 19.89 -21.58
C VAL A 926 -3.89 19.29 -21.39
N LYS A 927 -3.78 17.98 -21.13
CA LYS A 927 -2.51 17.27 -21.04
C LYS A 927 -1.72 17.35 -22.36
N ASP A 928 -2.37 17.08 -23.49
CA ASP A 928 -1.76 17.18 -24.82
C ASP A 928 -1.26 18.61 -25.13
N PHE A 929 -2.06 19.61 -24.78
CA PHE A 929 -1.70 21.01 -24.96
C PHE A 929 -0.48 21.41 -24.13
N TRP A 930 -0.45 20.98 -22.86
CA TRP A 930 0.67 21.21 -21.97
C TRP A 930 1.95 20.55 -22.48
N LEU A 931 1.87 19.26 -22.91
CA LEU A 931 3.01 18.51 -23.46
C LEU A 931 3.59 19.20 -24.70
N LYS A 932 2.73 19.52 -25.66
CA LYS A 932 3.15 20.20 -26.90
C LYS A 932 3.80 21.57 -26.63
N THR A 933 3.23 22.38 -25.73
CA THR A 933 3.76 23.70 -25.41
C THR A 933 5.10 23.64 -24.70
N ASN A 934 5.34 22.59 -23.91
CA ASN A 934 6.61 22.35 -23.21
C ASN A 934 7.61 21.51 -24.03
N GLY A 935 7.24 21.05 -25.24
CA GLY A 935 8.10 20.24 -26.10
C GLY A 935 8.36 18.82 -25.55
N LEU A 936 7.42 18.30 -24.76
CA LEU A 936 7.52 16.99 -24.13
C LEU A 936 6.70 15.94 -24.88
N VAL A 937 7.07 14.66 -24.73
CA VAL A 937 6.38 13.51 -25.34
C VAL A 937 5.57 12.79 -24.26
N ASP A 938 4.39 12.29 -24.63
CA ASP A 938 3.55 11.51 -23.72
C ASP A 938 3.98 10.04 -23.71
N TYR A 939 4.62 9.63 -22.61
CA TYR A 939 5.03 8.23 -22.43
C TYR A 939 3.86 7.29 -22.10
N ASP A 940 2.74 7.79 -21.56
CA ASP A 940 1.56 6.97 -21.22
C ASP A 940 0.74 6.52 -22.45
N ARG A 941 0.94 7.14 -23.61
CA ARG A 941 0.34 6.67 -24.86
C ARG A 941 1.12 5.53 -25.51
N ARG A 942 2.23 5.12 -24.90
CA ARG A 942 3.05 3.99 -25.35
C ARG A 942 2.77 2.69 -24.58
N LEU A 943 1.87 2.73 -23.58
CA LEU A 943 1.37 1.56 -22.84
C LEU A 943 0.03 1.07 -23.37
#